data_62976682ba5ed0afd429a0eb08451833
#
_entry.id   62976682ba5ed0afd429a0eb08451833
#
_cell.length_a   1.000
_cell.length_b   1.000
_cell.length_c   1.000
_cell.angle_alpha   90.00
_cell.angle_beta   90.00
_cell.angle_gamma   90.00
#
_symmetry.space_group_name_H-M   'P 1'
#
loop_
_entity.id
_entity.type
_entity.pdbx_description
1 polymer ?
#
loop_
_entity_poly.entity_id
_entity_poly.type
_entity_poly.pdbx_seq_one_letter_code
_entity_poly.pdbx_strand_id
1 'polypeptide(L)'
;ETYSTDAIVASEILGITLTKRANGKGKTVEMAGFPHHALDTYLPKLIRAGKRVAICDQLEDPKLTKKLVKRGITELVTPGVSINDNVLNYKENNFLAAVHFGKASCGVALLDISTGEFLTAEGPFDYVDKLLNNFGPKEILFERGKRLMFEGNFGSKFFTFELDDWVFTETTAREKLLKHFETKNLKGFGVEHLKNGIIASGAILQYLTMTQHTQIGHITSLARIEEDKYVRLDKFTVRSLELIGSMNDGGSSLLNVIDRTISPMGARLLKRWMVFPLKDEKPINDRLNVVEYFFRQPDFKELIEEQWQLIGDLERSLSKVAVGRVSPREVVQLKVALQAIEPIKQACLEADNASLNRIGEQLNLCISIRDRIAKEINNDPPLLINKGGVIKDGVNEELDDLRRISYSGKDYLLQIQQRESEQTGIPSLKVAYNNVFGYYIEVRNIHKDKVPQEWIRKQTLVNAERYITQELKVYEEKILGAEDKILVLETQLYTDLVQALTEFIPQIQINANQIARLDCLLSFANVARENNYIRPIIEDNDVLDIRQGRHPVIEKQLPIGEKYIANDVMLDSTTQQIIIITGPNMAGKSALLRQTALITLLAQIGSFVPAERAHIGLVDKIFTRVGASDNISVGESTFMVEMNEAADILNNVSSRSLVLFDELGRGTSTYDGISIAWAIVEYIHEHPKAKARTLFATHYHELNEMEKSFKRIKNYNVSVKEVDNKVIFLRKLERGGSEHSFGIHVAKMAGMPKSIVKRANAILKQ
;
A
#
# COMPACT_ATOMS: atom_id res chain seq x y z
N GLU A 1 4.04 4.30 29.40
CA GLU A 1 5.29 4.64 30.08
C GLU A 1 6.41 3.77 29.52
N THR A 2 7.58 4.37 29.29
CA THR A 2 8.83 3.71 28.89
C THR A 2 9.91 4.00 29.92
N TYR A 3 10.90 3.12 30.06
CA TYR A 3 11.89 3.18 31.12
C TYR A 3 13.31 2.98 30.61
N SER A 4 14.31 3.46 31.34
CA SER A 4 15.75 3.32 31.08
C SER A 4 16.12 3.83 29.67
N THR A 5 16.88 3.06 28.90
CA THR A 5 17.29 3.39 27.54
C THR A 5 16.10 3.58 26.59
N ASP A 6 15.03 2.83 26.78
CA ASP A 6 13.79 2.97 25.97
C ASP A 6 13.12 4.33 26.20
N ALA A 7 13.19 4.87 27.45
CA ALA A 7 12.66 6.19 27.76
C ALA A 7 13.45 7.30 27.04
N ILE A 8 14.76 7.18 26.94
CA ILE A 8 15.63 8.13 26.23
C ILE A 8 15.29 8.11 24.74
N VAL A 9 15.22 6.93 24.14
CA VAL A 9 14.87 6.76 22.71
C VAL A 9 13.46 7.28 22.42
N ALA A 10 12.49 6.94 23.27
CA ALA A 10 11.11 7.39 23.10
C ALA A 10 10.98 8.92 23.22
N SER A 11 11.69 9.53 24.18
CA SER A 11 11.72 10.99 24.34
C SER A 11 12.27 11.70 23.10
N GLU A 12 13.34 11.19 22.51
CA GLU A 12 13.93 11.74 21.28
C GLU A 12 13.00 11.63 20.07
N ILE A 13 12.42 10.45 19.84
CA ILE A 13 11.55 10.20 18.67
C ILE A 13 10.22 10.95 18.80
N LEU A 14 9.62 10.94 19.98
CA LEU A 14 8.28 11.48 20.22
C LEU A 14 8.27 12.98 20.57
N GLY A 15 9.41 13.54 20.99
CA GLY A 15 9.50 14.92 21.48
C GLY A 15 8.80 15.11 22.84
N ILE A 16 8.72 14.06 23.67
CA ILE A 16 8.11 14.11 24.99
C ILE A 16 9.17 14.26 26.10
N THR A 17 8.77 14.77 27.25
CA THR A 17 9.68 15.06 28.36
C THR A 17 10.26 13.79 28.95
N LEU A 18 11.59 13.74 29.07
CA LEU A 18 12.31 12.72 29.82
C LEU A 18 12.36 13.11 31.30
N THR A 19 11.84 12.24 32.16
CA THR A 19 11.81 12.41 33.63
C THR A 19 12.55 11.29 34.33
N LYS A 20 12.67 11.38 35.66
CA LYS A 20 13.24 10.32 36.49
C LYS A 20 12.21 9.84 37.51
N ARG A 21 12.06 8.53 37.64
CA ARG A 21 11.19 7.90 38.63
C ARG A 21 12.02 7.22 39.69
N ALA A 22 11.68 7.42 40.95
CA ALA A 22 12.30 6.71 42.07
C ALA A 22 11.87 5.22 42.02
N ASN A 23 12.87 4.35 42.03
CA ASN A 23 12.66 2.90 41.98
C ASN A 23 13.04 2.28 43.34
N GLY A 24 12.31 2.54 44.43
CA GLY A 24 12.56 2.03 45.81
C GLY A 24 14.04 1.71 46.10
N LYS A 25 14.64 1.91 47.20
CA LYS A 25 16.07 1.77 47.52
C LYS A 25 17.00 2.89 46.99
N GLY A 26 16.48 4.10 46.75
CA GLY A 26 17.31 5.28 46.41
C GLY A 26 17.90 5.34 45.02
N LYS A 27 17.51 4.45 44.11
CA LYS A 27 17.88 4.50 42.67
C LYS A 27 16.76 5.18 41.85
N THR A 28 17.16 6.01 40.92
CA THR A 28 16.25 6.63 39.94
C THR A 28 16.44 5.98 38.57
N VAL A 29 15.35 5.82 37.85
CA VAL A 29 15.33 5.30 36.46
C VAL A 29 14.72 6.36 35.55
N GLU A 30 15.30 6.56 34.39
CA GLU A 30 14.76 7.42 33.37
C GLU A 30 13.37 6.90 32.95
N MET A 31 12.43 7.83 32.77
CA MET A 31 11.06 7.54 32.38
C MET A 31 10.57 8.59 31.38
N ALA A 32 9.90 8.14 30.34
CA ALA A 32 9.13 8.97 29.43
C ALA A 32 7.77 8.32 29.20
N GLY A 33 6.73 9.11 29.14
CA GLY A 33 5.39 8.57 28.97
C GLY A 33 4.39 9.59 28.46
N PHE A 34 3.27 9.09 28.02
CA PHE A 34 2.13 9.84 27.55
C PHE A 34 0.84 9.20 28.09
N PRO A 35 -0.29 9.92 28.12
CA PRO A 35 -1.56 9.36 28.57
C PRO A 35 -2.00 8.15 27.74
N HIS A 36 -2.62 7.15 28.36
CA HIS A 36 -3.06 5.91 27.70
C HIS A 36 -3.90 6.18 26.43
N HIS A 37 -4.79 7.15 26.47
CA HIS A 37 -5.65 7.50 25.31
C HIS A 37 -4.87 8.12 24.13
N ALA A 38 -3.62 8.52 24.32
CA ALA A 38 -2.77 9.09 23.26
C ALA A 38 -1.91 8.03 22.55
N LEU A 39 -2.09 6.74 22.86
CA LEU A 39 -1.33 5.65 22.23
C LEU A 39 -1.41 5.72 20.70
N ASP A 40 -2.60 5.89 20.15
CA ASP A 40 -2.83 5.96 18.70
C ASP A 40 -2.13 7.14 18.00
N THR A 41 -1.76 8.15 18.76
CA THR A 41 -1.00 9.31 18.25
C THR A 41 0.50 9.08 18.25
N TYR A 42 1.02 8.40 19.26
CA TYR A 42 2.46 8.25 19.47
C TYR A 42 3.03 6.92 18.93
N LEU A 43 2.27 5.84 18.98
CA LEU A 43 2.69 4.54 18.46
C LEU A 43 3.15 4.59 17.00
N PRO A 44 2.42 5.24 16.07
CA PRO A 44 2.84 5.32 14.69
C PRO A 44 4.21 5.97 14.48
N LYS A 45 4.55 6.95 15.29
CA LYS A 45 5.86 7.64 15.21
C LYS A 45 7.02 6.71 15.58
N LEU A 46 6.84 5.88 16.63
CA LEU A 46 7.83 4.90 17.03
C LEU A 46 8.02 3.81 15.97
N ILE A 47 6.93 3.30 15.43
CA ILE A 47 6.96 2.24 14.40
C ILE A 47 7.60 2.75 13.11
N ARG A 48 7.27 3.97 12.67
CA ARG A 48 7.90 4.59 11.48
C ARG A 48 9.39 4.86 11.68
N ALA A 49 9.83 5.06 12.91
CA ALA A 49 11.25 5.15 13.26
C ALA A 49 11.96 3.78 13.34
N GLY A 50 11.27 2.70 12.97
CA GLY A 50 11.81 1.35 12.96
C GLY A 50 11.85 0.66 14.33
N LYS A 51 11.13 1.19 15.31
CA LYS A 51 11.12 0.62 16.67
C LYS A 51 10.06 -0.46 16.80
N ARG A 52 10.35 -1.45 17.65
CA ARG A 52 9.43 -2.50 18.04
C ARG A 52 8.85 -2.13 19.41
N VAL A 53 7.54 -2.12 19.54
CA VAL A 53 6.85 -1.62 20.72
C VAL A 53 6.00 -2.71 21.36
N ALA A 54 6.35 -3.11 22.56
CA ALA A 54 5.52 -4.02 23.36
C ALA A 54 4.43 -3.22 24.08
N ILE A 55 3.18 -3.60 23.86
CA ILE A 55 2.02 -3.04 24.55
C ILE A 55 1.73 -3.92 25.76
N CYS A 56 1.78 -3.32 26.95
CA CYS A 56 1.53 -4.00 28.22
C CYS A 56 0.24 -3.43 28.83
N ASP A 57 -0.80 -4.24 28.84
CA ASP A 57 -2.12 -3.87 29.35
C ASP A 57 -2.41 -4.49 30.70
N GLN A 58 -3.42 -3.94 31.37
CA GLN A 58 -4.01 -4.52 32.57
C GLN A 58 -4.88 -5.71 32.14
N LEU A 59 -4.61 -6.89 32.71
CA LEU A 59 -5.34 -8.13 32.40
C LEU A 59 -6.57 -8.37 33.26
N GLU A 60 -6.77 -7.53 34.28
CA GLU A 60 -7.87 -7.61 35.26
C GLU A 60 -8.49 -6.23 35.44
N ASP A 61 -9.79 -6.21 35.76
CA ASP A 61 -10.46 -4.95 36.10
C ASP A 61 -9.97 -4.45 37.47
N PRO A 62 -9.42 -3.22 37.56
CA PRO A 62 -8.96 -2.63 38.80
C PRO A 62 -10.03 -2.56 39.90
N LYS A 63 -11.31 -2.52 39.52
CA LYS A 63 -12.44 -2.46 40.44
C LYS A 63 -12.74 -3.80 41.13
N LEU A 64 -12.29 -4.91 40.55
CA LEU A 64 -12.56 -6.26 41.02
C LEU A 64 -11.43 -6.84 41.88
N THR A 65 -10.29 -6.19 41.95
CA THR A 65 -9.14 -6.68 42.74
C THR A 65 -8.71 -5.69 43.81
N LYS A 66 -8.41 -6.20 45.01
CA LYS A 66 -7.79 -5.44 46.09
C LYS A 66 -6.24 -5.51 46.07
N LYS A 67 -5.70 -6.31 45.13
CA LYS A 67 -4.25 -6.49 44.92
C LYS A 67 -3.76 -5.64 43.77
N LEU A 68 -2.46 -5.61 43.53
CA LEU A 68 -1.89 -5.04 42.32
C LEU A 68 -2.48 -5.76 41.10
N VAL A 69 -3.06 -4.97 40.18
CA VAL A 69 -3.64 -5.47 38.95
C VAL A 69 -2.57 -6.19 38.13
N LYS A 70 -2.89 -7.40 37.66
CA LYS A 70 -2.01 -8.15 36.77
C LYS A 70 -1.86 -7.43 35.47
N ARG A 71 -0.64 -7.35 34.96
CA ARG A 71 -0.29 -6.75 33.67
C ARG A 71 0.45 -7.78 32.84
N GLY A 72 0.28 -7.71 31.54
CA GLY A 72 0.95 -8.59 30.58
C GLY A 72 1.08 -7.94 29.22
N ILE A 73 2.04 -8.43 28.45
CA ILE A 73 2.21 -8.02 27.07
C ILE A 73 1.08 -8.63 26.25
N THR A 74 0.25 -7.78 25.66
CA THR A 74 -0.89 -8.17 24.84
C THR A 74 -0.57 -8.17 23.35
N GLU A 75 0.39 -7.33 22.94
CA GLU A 75 0.80 -7.20 21.55
C GLU A 75 2.22 -6.66 21.45
N LEU A 76 2.98 -7.15 20.48
CA LEU A 76 4.25 -6.56 20.07
C LEU A 76 4.06 -5.99 18.66
N VAL A 77 3.98 -4.67 18.55
CA VAL A 77 3.83 -3.98 17.28
C VAL A 77 5.21 -3.71 16.69
N THR A 78 5.39 -4.07 15.43
CA THR A 78 6.64 -3.89 14.69
C THR A 78 6.37 -3.22 13.34
N PRO A 79 7.38 -2.71 12.63
CA PRO A 79 7.17 -2.10 11.32
C PRO A 79 6.44 -3.01 10.31
N GLY A 80 6.69 -4.31 10.35
CA GLY A 80 6.07 -5.31 9.46
C GLY A 80 4.81 -5.97 10.03
N VAL A 81 4.49 -5.76 11.29
CA VAL A 81 3.36 -6.43 11.96
C VAL A 81 2.50 -5.41 12.67
N SER A 82 1.47 -4.92 11.98
CA SER A 82 0.48 -4.01 12.52
C SER A 82 -0.87 -4.18 11.83
N ILE A 83 -1.94 -4.09 12.61
CA ILE A 83 -3.33 -4.05 12.14
C ILE A 83 -3.94 -2.66 12.42
N ASN A 84 -3.23 -1.81 13.15
CA ASN A 84 -3.71 -0.50 13.55
C ASN A 84 -3.70 0.48 12.35
N ASP A 85 -4.87 1.01 12.00
CA ASP A 85 -5.05 1.95 10.90
C ASP A 85 -4.19 3.21 11.01
N ASN A 86 -3.88 3.67 12.22
CA ASN A 86 -3.03 4.85 12.44
C ASN A 86 -1.56 4.61 12.09
N VAL A 87 -1.12 3.35 12.13
CA VAL A 87 0.23 2.94 11.71
C VAL A 87 0.29 2.73 10.20
N LEU A 88 -0.78 2.22 9.61
CA LEU A 88 -0.85 1.80 8.21
C LEU A 88 -1.14 2.96 7.26
N ASN A 89 -0.53 2.91 6.08
CA ASN A 89 -0.95 3.72 4.94
C ASN A 89 -2.07 2.98 4.19
N TYR A 90 -3.20 3.62 3.99
CA TYR A 90 -4.37 2.98 3.38
C TYR A 90 -4.17 2.59 1.89
N LYS A 91 -3.31 3.31 1.17
CA LYS A 91 -2.98 3.05 -0.25
C LYS A 91 -1.81 2.09 -0.46
N GLU A 92 -1.17 1.64 0.60
CA GLU A 92 0.00 0.78 0.52
C GLU A 92 -0.17 -0.51 1.32
N ASN A 93 0.38 -1.59 0.79
CA ASN A 93 0.58 -2.81 1.57
C ASN A 93 1.63 -2.59 2.67
N ASN A 94 1.48 -3.31 3.77
CA ASN A 94 2.43 -3.30 4.87
C ASN A 94 3.06 -4.68 5.01
N PHE A 95 3.99 -5.01 4.13
CA PHE A 95 4.59 -6.33 4.10
C PHE A 95 5.64 -6.55 5.20
N LEU A 96 5.53 -7.70 5.83
CA LEU A 96 6.60 -8.38 6.55
C LEU A 96 7.22 -9.39 5.59
N ALA A 97 8.54 -9.38 5.43
CA ALA A 97 9.25 -10.37 4.64
C ALA A 97 10.12 -11.27 5.53
N ALA A 98 10.39 -12.47 5.04
CA ALA A 98 11.42 -13.35 5.58
C ALA A 98 12.28 -13.86 4.42
N VAL A 99 13.59 -13.97 4.65
CA VAL A 99 14.55 -14.47 3.68
C VAL A 99 15.30 -15.63 4.29
N HIS A 100 15.36 -16.75 3.56
CA HIS A 100 16.17 -17.92 3.93
C HIS A 100 17.26 -18.15 2.92
N PHE A 101 18.50 -18.26 3.40
CA PHE A 101 19.69 -18.54 2.60
C PHE A 101 19.90 -20.03 2.47
N GLY A 102 19.44 -20.64 1.36
CA GLY A 102 19.69 -22.01 1.02
C GLY A 102 21.06 -22.23 0.37
N LYS A 103 21.41 -23.49 0.09
CA LYS A 103 22.71 -23.84 -0.51
C LYS A 103 22.84 -23.38 -1.97
N ALA A 104 21.79 -23.49 -2.76
CA ALA A 104 21.77 -23.19 -4.18
C ALA A 104 20.85 -22.02 -4.56
N SER A 105 19.92 -21.68 -3.70
CA SER A 105 18.93 -20.63 -3.94
C SER A 105 18.51 -19.97 -2.64
N CYS A 106 17.83 -18.83 -2.75
CA CYS A 106 17.31 -18.06 -1.64
C CYS A 106 15.78 -18.16 -1.65
N GLY A 107 15.16 -18.41 -0.50
CA GLY A 107 13.72 -18.37 -0.32
C GLY A 107 13.27 -17.03 0.23
N VAL A 108 12.13 -16.54 -0.21
CA VAL A 108 11.49 -15.34 0.30
C VAL A 108 10.01 -15.59 0.56
N ALA A 109 9.52 -15.04 1.64
CA ALA A 109 8.09 -14.97 1.94
C ALA A 109 7.69 -13.55 2.28
N LEU A 110 6.47 -13.18 1.95
CA LEU A 110 5.91 -11.85 2.14
C LEU A 110 4.50 -11.99 2.70
N LEU A 111 4.24 -11.32 3.81
CA LEU A 111 2.92 -11.30 4.44
C LEU A 111 2.49 -9.88 4.73
N ASP A 112 1.29 -9.52 4.29
CA ASP A 112 0.59 -8.34 4.79
C ASP A 112 -0.47 -8.80 5.80
N ILE A 113 -0.19 -8.69 7.08
CA ILE A 113 -1.12 -9.12 8.14
C ILE A 113 -2.42 -8.30 8.13
N SER A 114 -2.37 -7.07 7.63
CA SER A 114 -3.56 -6.21 7.56
C SER A 114 -4.56 -6.62 6.49
N THR A 115 -4.12 -7.38 5.48
CA THR A 115 -4.96 -7.87 4.37
C THR A 115 -5.08 -9.38 4.30
N GLY A 116 -4.18 -10.11 4.94
CA GLY A 116 -4.09 -11.56 4.88
C GLY A 116 -3.37 -12.11 3.65
N GLU A 117 -2.79 -11.26 2.82
CA GLU A 117 -2.05 -11.69 1.63
C GLU A 117 -0.71 -12.31 2.03
N PHE A 118 -0.49 -13.55 1.63
CA PHE A 118 0.69 -14.33 1.95
C PHE A 118 1.28 -14.95 0.70
N LEU A 119 2.51 -14.55 0.38
CA LEU A 119 3.21 -14.90 -0.86
C LEU A 119 4.55 -15.54 -0.55
N THR A 120 5.00 -16.43 -1.44
CA THR A 120 6.34 -17.03 -1.35
C THR A 120 6.95 -17.23 -2.72
N ALA A 121 8.27 -17.21 -2.76
CA ALA A 121 9.06 -17.49 -3.95
C ALA A 121 10.43 -18.05 -3.57
N GLU A 122 11.11 -18.60 -4.55
CA GLU A 122 12.47 -19.13 -4.42
C GLU A 122 13.24 -18.86 -5.70
N GLY A 123 14.48 -18.44 -5.59
CA GLY A 123 15.33 -18.17 -6.73
C GLY A 123 16.70 -17.64 -6.37
N PRO A 124 17.49 -17.19 -7.37
CA PRO A 124 18.77 -16.55 -7.15
C PRO A 124 18.67 -15.27 -6.31
N PHE A 125 19.77 -14.82 -5.74
CA PHE A 125 19.80 -13.60 -4.91
C PHE A 125 19.32 -12.35 -5.66
N ASP A 126 19.65 -12.21 -6.93
CA ASP A 126 19.21 -11.09 -7.76
C ASP A 126 17.68 -11.05 -7.95
N TYR A 127 17.06 -12.21 -8.11
CA TYR A 127 15.61 -12.32 -8.18
C TYR A 127 14.94 -11.94 -6.87
N VAL A 128 15.45 -12.44 -5.75
CA VAL A 128 14.91 -12.09 -4.41
C VAL A 128 15.12 -10.61 -4.12
N ASP A 129 16.27 -10.02 -4.51
CA ASP A 129 16.51 -8.58 -4.41
C ASP A 129 15.47 -7.76 -5.18
N LYS A 130 15.10 -8.19 -6.38
CA LYS A 130 14.01 -7.56 -7.15
C LYS A 130 12.68 -7.62 -6.43
N LEU A 131 12.31 -8.77 -5.90
CA LEU A 131 11.07 -8.93 -5.15
C LEU A 131 11.04 -8.04 -3.91
N LEU A 132 12.10 -7.99 -3.14
CA LEU A 132 12.20 -7.12 -1.97
C LEU A 132 12.09 -5.63 -2.33
N ASN A 133 12.70 -5.21 -3.43
CA ASN A 133 12.58 -3.82 -3.89
C ASN A 133 11.18 -3.50 -4.45
N ASN A 134 10.55 -4.44 -5.16
CA ASN A 134 9.22 -4.22 -5.76
C ASN A 134 8.09 -4.26 -4.73
N PHE A 135 8.15 -5.15 -3.75
CA PHE A 135 7.16 -5.23 -2.67
C PHE A 135 7.39 -4.20 -1.56
N GLY A 136 8.62 -3.76 -1.36
CA GLY A 136 8.97 -2.76 -0.36
C GLY A 136 8.58 -3.14 1.07
N PRO A 137 9.00 -4.31 1.59
CA PRO A 137 8.62 -4.73 2.93
C PRO A 137 9.08 -3.73 3.99
N LYS A 138 8.27 -3.54 5.01
CA LYS A 138 8.56 -2.62 6.12
C LYS A 138 9.51 -3.24 7.15
N GLU A 139 9.63 -4.56 7.14
CA GLU A 139 10.51 -5.32 8.02
C GLU A 139 10.90 -6.63 7.33
N ILE A 140 12.15 -7.06 7.51
CA ILE A 140 12.66 -8.32 6.96
C ILE A 140 13.27 -9.17 8.07
N LEU A 141 12.88 -10.44 8.09
CA LEU A 141 13.38 -11.45 9.02
C LEU A 141 14.44 -12.30 8.31
N PHE A 142 15.50 -12.63 9.01
CA PHE A 142 16.48 -13.61 8.55
C PHE A 142 17.15 -14.31 9.74
N GLU A 143 17.91 -15.36 9.44
CA GLU A 143 18.58 -16.20 10.44
C GLU A 143 19.69 -15.44 11.16
N ARG A 144 19.77 -15.60 12.46
CA ARG A 144 20.84 -15.03 13.29
C ARG A 144 22.21 -15.48 12.77
N GLY A 145 23.15 -14.54 12.70
CA GLY A 145 24.49 -14.75 12.18
C GLY A 145 24.63 -14.59 10.67
N LYS A 146 23.56 -14.33 9.95
CA LYS A 146 23.54 -14.11 8.49
C LYS A 146 23.53 -12.64 8.06
N ARG A 147 23.76 -11.70 8.96
CA ARG A 147 23.70 -10.25 8.68
C ARG A 147 24.62 -9.82 7.57
N LEU A 148 25.88 -10.25 7.58
CA LEU A 148 26.82 -9.91 6.52
C LEU A 148 26.39 -10.41 5.14
N MET A 149 25.85 -11.62 5.08
CA MET A 149 25.31 -12.20 3.86
C MET A 149 24.07 -11.44 3.38
N PHE A 150 23.18 -11.05 4.31
CA PHE A 150 22.00 -10.27 3.98
C PHE A 150 22.37 -8.88 3.43
N GLU A 151 23.18 -8.12 4.15
CA GLU A 151 23.59 -6.77 3.74
C GLU A 151 24.43 -6.78 2.47
N GLY A 152 25.26 -7.80 2.26
CA GLY A 152 26.05 -7.97 1.05
C GLY A 152 25.21 -8.21 -0.21
N ASN A 153 24.04 -8.84 -0.09
CA ASN A 153 23.16 -9.13 -1.23
C ASN A 153 22.01 -8.11 -1.39
N PHE A 154 21.49 -7.57 -0.29
CA PHE A 154 20.25 -6.76 -0.29
C PHE A 154 20.44 -5.34 0.23
N GLY A 155 21.61 -5.01 0.75
CA GLY A 155 21.92 -3.70 1.33
C GLY A 155 21.43 -3.55 2.78
N SER A 156 21.57 -2.34 3.33
CA SER A 156 21.29 -2.00 4.73
C SER A 156 20.09 -1.07 4.93
N LYS A 157 19.34 -0.79 3.88
CA LYS A 157 18.20 0.15 3.92
C LYS A 157 16.94 -0.36 4.61
N PHE A 158 16.81 -1.67 4.78
CA PHE A 158 15.62 -2.30 5.36
C PHE A 158 15.70 -2.35 6.88
N PHE A 159 14.56 -2.22 7.55
CA PHE A 159 14.44 -2.62 8.94
C PHE A 159 14.46 -4.14 9.02
N THR A 160 15.36 -4.70 9.84
CA THR A 160 15.59 -6.13 9.93
C THR A 160 15.47 -6.65 11.36
N PHE A 161 15.12 -7.92 11.49
CA PHE A 161 15.14 -8.63 12.76
C PHE A 161 15.65 -10.06 12.56
N GLU A 162 16.59 -10.46 13.40
CA GLU A 162 17.20 -11.79 13.35
C GLU A 162 16.44 -12.77 14.23
N LEU A 163 16.08 -13.91 13.66
CA LEU A 163 15.48 -15.03 14.37
C LEU A 163 16.48 -16.16 14.58
N ASP A 164 16.26 -16.98 15.58
CA ASP A 164 17.11 -18.11 15.88
C ASP A 164 17.11 -19.14 14.73
N ASP A 165 18.21 -19.87 14.60
CA ASP A 165 18.46 -20.82 13.50
C ASP A 165 17.42 -21.95 13.40
N TRP A 166 16.90 -22.43 14.52
CA TRP A 166 15.89 -23.49 14.54
C TRP A 166 14.57 -23.11 13.85
N VAL A 167 14.28 -21.82 13.74
CA VAL A 167 13.09 -21.30 13.03
C VAL A 167 13.21 -21.57 11.52
N PHE A 168 14.43 -21.50 10.98
CA PHE A 168 14.72 -21.68 9.56
C PHE A 168 15.04 -23.13 9.19
N THR A 169 14.23 -24.05 9.66
CA THR A 169 14.31 -25.48 9.32
C THR A 169 13.07 -25.91 8.55
N GLU A 170 13.23 -26.84 7.58
CA GLU A 170 12.12 -27.30 6.75
C GLU A 170 11.03 -27.99 7.60
N THR A 171 11.43 -28.79 8.57
CA THR A 171 10.49 -29.53 9.44
C THR A 171 9.61 -28.57 10.24
N THR A 172 10.21 -27.61 10.94
CA THR A 172 9.49 -26.62 11.75
C THR A 172 8.57 -25.76 10.90
N ALA A 173 9.07 -25.27 9.76
CA ALA A 173 8.30 -24.44 8.84
C ALA A 173 7.09 -25.19 8.27
N ARG A 174 7.31 -26.43 7.81
CA ARG A 174 6.25 -27.27 7.23
C ARG A 174 5.17 -27.60 8.26
N GLU A 175 5.55 -27.99 9.46
CA GLU A 175 4.61 -28.24 10.55
C GLU A 175 3.74 -27.02 10.87
N LYS A 176 4.33 -25.84 10.96
CA LYS A 176 3.60 -24.60 11.21
C LYS A 176 2.60 -24.27 10.10
N LEU A 177 3.01 -24.38 8.85
CA LEU A 177 2.15 -24.09 7.70
C LEU A 177 0.99 -25.10 7.61
N LEU A 178 1.27 -26.39 7.74
CA LEU A 178 0.25 -27.44 7.70
C LEU A 178 -0.77 -27.29 8.82
N LYS A 179 -0.31 -26.95 10.03
CA LYS A 179 -1.19 -26.68 11.17
C LYS A 179 -2.05 -25.45 10.95
N HIS A 180 -1.47 -24.36 10.43
CA HIS A 180 -2.20 -23.12 10.19
C HIS A 180 -3.29 -23.29 9.13
N PHE A 181 -2.97 -23.95 8.02
CA PHE A 181 -3.91 -24.16 6.92
C PHE A 181 -4.79 -25.41 7.08
N GLU A 182 -4.59 -26.19 8.15
CA GLU A 182 -5.34 -27.42 8.43
C GLU A 182 -5.29 -28.41 7.26
N THR A 183 -4.12 -28.54 6.64
CA THR A 183 -3.90 -29.40 5.46
C THR A 183 -2.87 -30.49 5.73
N LYS A 184 -2.88 -31.54 4.91
CA LYS A 184 -1.89 -32.64 4.99
C LYS A 184 -0.63 -32.39 4.17
N ASN A 185 -0.70 -31.51 3.18
CA ASN A 185 0.41 -31.10 2.32
C ASN A 185 0.16 -29.70 1.75
N LEU A 186 1.16 -29.14 1.09
CA LEU A 186 1.12 -27.80 0.50
C LEU A 186 0.91 -27.80 -1.02
N LYS A 187 0.61 -28.96 -1.61
CA LYS A 187 0.42 -29.13 -3.06
C LYS A 187 -0.70 -28.26 -3.61
N GLY A 188 -1.79 -28.11 -2.86
CA GLY A 188 -2.94 -27.28 -3.24
C GLY A 188 -2.60 -25.80 -3.41
N PHE A 189 -1.55 -25.31 -2.76
CA PHE A 189 -1.05 -23.94 -2.92
C PHE A 189 0.01 -23.82 -4.03
N GLY A 190 0.45 -24.92 -4.63
CA GLY A 190 1.47 -24.90 -5.68
C GLY A 190 2.90 -24.61 -5.20
N VAL A 191 3.17 -24.74 -3.90
CA VAL A 191 4.45 -24.38 -3.26
C VAL A 191 5.24 -25.56 -2.71
N GLU A 192 4.74 -26.78 -2.85
CA GLU A 192 5.32 -28.00 -2.25
C GLU A 192 6.82 -28.20 -2.56
N HIS A 193 7.26 -27.81 -3.74
CA HIS A 193 8.64 -27.94 -4.22
C HIS A 193 9.56 -26.76 -3.82
N LEU A 194 9.00 -25.70 -3.28
CA LEU A 194 9.76 -24.49 -2.88
C LEU A 194 10.30 -24.64 -1.45
N LYS A 195 11.30 -25.48 -1.24
CA LYS A 195 11.82 -25.79 0.11
C LYS A 195 12.27 -24.54 0.86
N ASN A 196 13.06 -23.69 0.24
CA ASN A 196 13.55 -22.45 0.86
C ASN A 196 12.42 -21.42 1.05
N GLY A 197 11.47 -21.36 0.11
CA GLY A 197 10.26 -20.52 0.23
C GLY A 197 9.37 -20.99 1.39
N ILE A 198 9.20 -22.28 1.58
CA ILE A 198 8.47 -22.87 2.72
C ILE A 198 9.14 -22.51 4.04
N ILE A 199 10.47 -22.59 4.12
CA ILE A 199 11.22 -22.24 5.33
C ILE A 199 11.01 -20.75 5.66
N ALA A 200 11.12 -19.86 4.70
CA ALA A 200 10.86 -18.43 4.88
C ALA A 200 9.41 -18.17 5.33
N SER A 201 8.44 -18.84 4.72
CA SER A 201 7.01 -18.72 5.07
C SER A 201 6.72 -19.19 6.50
N GLY A 202 7.32 -20.29 6.92
CA GLY A 202 7.23 -20.78 8.30
C GLY A 202 7.85 -19.83 9.32
N ALA A 203 8.94 -19.18 8.96
CA ALA A 203 9.59 -18.15 9.81
C ALA A 203 8.65 -16.96 10.07
N ILE A 204 7.89 -16.53 9.08
CA ILE A 204 6.87 -15.49 9.24
C ILE A 204 5.82 -15.92 10.26
N LEU A 205 5.25 -17.11 10.13
CA LEU A 205 4.24 -17.60 11.08
C LEU A 205 4.80 -17.74 12.50
N GLN A 206 6.05 -18.17 12.64
CA GLN A 206 6.72 -18.21 13.94
C GLN A 206 6.86 -16.82 14.55
N TYR A 207 7.23 -15.83 13.75
CA TYR A 207 7.34 -14.45 14.21
C TYR A 207 6.00 -13.87 14.66
N LEU A 208 4.91 -14.19 13.96
CA LEU A 208 3.57 -13.79 14.39
C LEU A 208 3.22 -14.38 15.78
N THR A 209 3.60 -15.62 16.03
CA THR A 209 3.44 -16.23 17.37
C THR A 209 4.25 -15.48 18.41
N MET A 210 5.50 -15.14 18.12
CA MET A 210 6.38 -14.40 19.03
C MET A 210 5.89 -12.98 19.34
N THR A 211 5.19 -12.36 18.38
CA THR A 211 4.62 -11.01 18.50
C THR A 211 3.19 -11.00 19.05
N GLN A 212 2.71 -12.13 19.56
CA GLN A 212 1.37 -12.32 20.14
C GLN A 212 0.22 -12.12 19.11
N HIS A 213 0.48 -12.34 17.82
CA HIS A 213 -0.52 -12.34 16.77
C HIS A 213 -0.92 -13.79 16.46
N THR A 214 -1.85 -14.34 17.24
CA THR A 214 -2.28 -15.75 17.14
C THR A 214 -3.61 -15.93 16.41
N GLN A 215 -4.44 -14.89 16.39
CA GLN A 215 -5.74 -14.90 15.69
C GLN A 215 -5.56 -14.40 14.25
N ILE A 216 -5.10 -15.29 13.39
CA ILE A 216 -4.73 -14.99 12.00
C ILE A 216 -5.57 -15.79 10.98
N GLY A 217 -6.82 -16.04 11.30
CA GLY A 217 -7.76 -16.79 10.44
C GLY A 217 -8.04 -16.16 9.08
N HIS A 218 -7.71 -14.89 8.88
CA HIS A 218 -7.80 -14.22 7.59
C HIS A 218 -6.63 -14.55 6.65
N ILE A 219 -5.57 -15.18 7.14
CA ILE A 219 -4.51 -15.74 6.29
C ILE A 219 -4.97 -17.12 5.82
N THR A 220 -5.68 -17.16 4.70
CA THR A 220 -6.40 -18.34 4.22
C THR A 220 -5.64 -19.14 3.16
N SER A 221 -4.61 -18.56 2.57
CA SER A 221 -3.82 -19.19 1.51
C SER A 221 -2.39 -18.70 1.49
N LEU A 222 -1.53 -19.48 0.85
CA LEU A 222 -0.15 -19.14 0.53
C LEU A 222 0.01 -19.25 -0.99
N ALA A 223 0.28 -18.13 -1.65
CA ALA A 223 0.40 -18.07 -3.09
C ALA A 223 1.87 -18.04 -3.53
N ARG A 224 2.19 -18.74 -4.61
CA ARG A 224 3.48 -18.64 -5.28
C ARG A 224 3.53 -17.38 -6.15
N ILE A 225 4.63 -16.66 -6.08
CA ILE A 225 4.95 -15.60 -7.03
C ILE A 225 5.52 -16.25 -8.30
N GLU A 226 4.80 -16.15 -9.41
CA GLU A 226 5.19 -16.76 -10.69
C GLU A 226 5.95 -15.74 -11.53
N GLU A 227 7.28 -15.86 -11.58
CA GLU A 227 8.15 -14.97 -12.38
C GLU A 227 7.79 -15.00 -13.86
N ASP A 228 7.44 -16.18 -14.38
CA ASP A 228 7.22 -16.42 -15.80
C ASP A 228 6.00 -15.69 -16.39
N LYS A 229 5.09 -15.21 -15.56
CA LYS A 229 3.87 -14.49 -16.00
C LYS A 229 4.07 -13.00 -16.20
N TYR A 230 5.18 -12.44 -15.73
CA TYR A 230 5.37 -11.00 -15.64
C TYR A 230 6.60 -10.52 -16.39
N VAL A 231 6.52 -9.29 -16.90
CA VAL A 231 7.66 -8.56 -17.45
C VAL A 231 8.68 -8.32 -16.34
N ARG A 232 9.93 -8.61 -16.61
CA ARG A 232 11.01 -8.38 -15.67
C ARG A 232 11.40 -6.91 -15.64
N LEU A 233 11.24 -6.28 -14.49
CA LEU A 233 11.67 -4.93 -14.19
C LEU A 233 12.68 -4.97 -13.03
N ASP A 234 13.90 -4.52 -13.26
CA ASP A 234 14.87 -4.38 -12.18
C ASP A 234 14.65 -3.07 -11.39
N LYS A 235 15.33 -2.95 -10.24
CA LYS A 235 15.20 -1.77 -9.37
C LYS A 235 15.62 -0.46 -10.05
N PHE A 236 16.58 -0.53 -10.96
CA PHE A 236 17.07 0.64 -11.71
C PHE A 236 16.01 1.12 -12.70
N THR A 237 15.35 0.20 -13.39
CA THR A 237 14.26 0.49 -14.33
C THR A 237 13.05 1.11 -13.63
N VAL A 238 12.60 0.52 -12.53
CA VAL A 238 11.48 1.06 -11.74
C VAL A 238 11.77 2.48 -11.27
N ARG A 239 13.00 2.74 -10.81
CA ARG A 239 13.44 4.06 -10.37
C ARG A 239 13.60 5.04 -11.54
N SER A 240 14.31 4.65 -12.60
CA SER A 240 14.58 5.51 -13.78
C SER A 240 13.30 5.94 -14.50
N LEU A 241 12.31 5.05 -14.58
CA LEU A 241 11.01 5.34 -15.17
C LEU A 241 10.06 6.08 -14.21
N GLU A 242 10.46 6.28 -12.96
CA GLU A 242 9.63 6.93 -11.93
C GLU A 242 8.23 6.31 -11.85
N LEU A 243 8.18 4.99 -11.78
CA LEU A 243 6.89 4.26 -11.81
C LEU A 243 6.05 4.51 -10.54
N ILE A 244 6.69 4.44 -9.38
CA ILE A 244 6.02 4.51 -8.07
C ILE A 244 6.30 5.83 -7.35
N GLY A 245 7.52 6.34 -7.47
CA GLY A 245 7.97 7.56 -6.82
C GLY A 245 8.77 8.43 -7.77
N SER A 246 8.76 9.73 -7.55
CA SER A 246 9.60 10.69 -8.29
C SER A 246 11.02 10.73 -7.72
N MET A 247 12.02 10.94 -8.59
CA MET A 247 13.41 11.19 -8.18
C MET A 247 13.62 12.59 -7.63
N ASN A 248 12.72 13.53 -7.95
CA ASN A 248 12.78 14.91 -7.52
C ASN A 248 11.73 15.19 -6.43
N ASP A 249 12.11 15.96 -5.43
CA ASP A 249 11.16 16.43 -4.40
C ASP A 249 10.04 17.25 -5.04
N GLY A 250 8.79 16.86 -4.77
CA GLY A 250 7.60 17.49 -5.36
C GLY A 250 7.29 17.07 -6.81
N GLY A 251 8.05 16.12 -7.38
CA GLY A 251 7.75 15.53 -8.68
C GLY A 251 6.57 14.56 -8.64
N SER A 252 6.09 14.17 -9.82
CA SER A 252 5.01 13.20 -9.98
C SER A 252 5.53 11.91 -10.59
N SER A 253 5.01 10.77 -10.11
CA SER A 253 5.28 9.44 -10.67
C SER A 253 4.20 9.03 -11.67
N LEU A 254 4.45 7.95 -12.43
CA LEU A 254 3.42 7.36 -13.27
C LEU A 254 2.21 6.92 -12.45
N LEU A 255 2.43 6.33 -11.28
CA LEU A 255 1.34 5.94 -10.37
C LEU A 255 0.44 7.13 -10.02
N ASN A 256 1.01 8.29 -9.71
CA ASN A 256 0.23 9.49 -9.42
C ASN A 256 -0.68 9.90 -10.59
N VAL A 257 -0.23 9.71 -11.81
CA VAL A 257 -0.99 10.06 -13.02
C VAL A 257 -2.15 9.10 -13.27
N ILE A 258 -1.93 7.80 -13.07
CA ILE A 258 -2.92 6.77 -13.45
C ILE A 258 -3.79 6.28 -12.29
N ASP A 259 -3.49 6.67 -11.06
CA ASP A 259 -4.30 6.27 -9.89
C ASP A 259 -5.55 7.14 -9.76
N ARG A 260 -6.65 6.62 -10.28
CA ARG A 260 -8.02 7.12 -10.09
C ARG A 260 -8.88 6.09 -9.40
N THR A 261 -8.25 5.18 -8.66
CA THR A 261 -8.95 4.16 -7.88
C THR A 261 -9.77 4.81 -6.76
N ILE A 262 -10.92 4.24 -6.49
CA ILE A 262 -11.85 4.71 -5.46
C ILE A 262 -11.60 3.96 -4.16
N SER A 263 -11.37 2.64 -4.25
CA SER A 263 -11.11 1.81 -3.07
C SER A 263 -9.62 1.76 -2.71
N PRO A 264 -9.28 1.69 -1.41
CA PRO A 264 -7.90 1.45 -0.98
C PRO A 264 -7.34 0.13 -1.52
N MET A 265 -8.17 -0.90 -1.62
CA MET A 265 -7.81 -2.20 -2.21
C MET A 265 -7.36 -2.07 -3.66
N GLY A 266 -8.08 -1.28 -4.44
CA GLY A 266 -7.74 -0.97 -5.83
C GLY A 266 -6.41 -0.22 -5.93
N ALA A 267 -6.17 0.75 -5.07
CA ALA A 267 -4.92 1.51 -5.05
C ALA A 267 -3.70 0.61 -4.76
N ARG A 268 -3.82 -0.30 -3.81
CA ARG A 268 -2.76 -1.27 -3.50
C ARG A 268 -2.50 -2.23 -4.67
N LEU A 269 -3.55 -2.72 -5.30
CA LEU A 269 -3.44 -3.62 -6.44
C LEU A 269 -2.85 -2.91 -7.67
N LEU A 270 -3.24 -1.68 -7.93
CA LEU A 270 -2.69 -0.88 -9.03
C LEU A 270 -1.18 -0.69 -8.91
N LYS A 271 -0.70 -0.36 -7.72
CA LYS A 271 0.73 -0.25 -7.43
C LYS A 271 1.46 -1.54 -7.75
N ARG A 272 0.87 -2.69 -7.41
CA ARG A 272 1.43 -4.00 -7.74
C ARG A 272 1.44 -4.27 -9.24
N TRP A 273 0.36 -4.00 -9.95
CA TRP A 273 0.29 -4.20 -11.39
C TRP A 273 1.35 -3.42 -12.14
N MET A 274 1.70 -2.24 -11.66
CA MET A 274 2.73 -1.41 -12.29
C MET A 274 4.13 -2.03 -12.26
N VAL A 275 4.47 -2.73 -11.19
CA VAL A 275 5.78 -3.38 -11.04
C VAL A 275 5.78 -4.84 -11.50
N PHE A 276 4.61 -5.37 -11.83
CA PHE A 276 4.38 -6.71 -12.38
C PHE A 276 3.52 -6.67 -13.66
N PRO A 277 4.00 -6.03 -14.74
CA PRO A 277 3.27 -6.04 -16.01
C PRO A 277 3.14 -7.46 -16.56
N LEU A 278 2.04 -7.75 -17.22
CA LEU A 278 1.79 -9.03 -17.85
C LEU A 278 2.61 -9.17 -19.14
N LYS A 279 3.01 -10.38 -19.47
CA LYS A 279 3.70 -10.65 -20.73
C LYS A 279 2.95 -11.56 -21.70
N ASP A 280 1.77 -12.05 -21.32
CA ASP A 280 0.94 -12.90 -22.15
C ASP A 280 -0.20 -12.09 -22.78
N GLU A 281 -0.44 -12.34 -24.05
CA GLU A 281 -1.43 -11.62 -24.86
C GLU A 281 -2.86 -11.72 -24.30
N LYS A 282 -3.29 -12.92 -23.94
CA LYS A 282 -4.67 -13.16 -23.51
C LYS A 282 -5.06 -12.42 -22.21
N PRO A 283 -4.31 -12.51 -21.12
CA PRO A 283 -4.64 -11.76 -19.89
C PRO A 283 -4.63 -10.24 -20.10
N ILE A 284 -3.72 -9.73 -20.94
CA ILE A 284 -3.65 -8.31 -21.25
C ILE A 284 -4.91 -7.88 -22.00
N ASN A 285 -5.31 -8.63 -23.05
CA ASN A 285 -6.51 -8.33 -23.82
C ASN A 285 -7.79 -8.48 -22.99
N ASP A 286 -7.85 -9.41 -22.05
CA ASP A 286 -8.96 -9.53 -21.11
C ASP A 286 -9.13 -8.25 -20.28
N ARG A 287 -8.05 -7.67 -19.80
CA ARG A 287 -8.07 -6.37 -19.11
C ARG A 287 -8.49 -5.22 -20.03
N LEU A 288 -7.90 -5.15 -21.21
CA LEU A 288 -8.23 -4.13 -22.21
C LEU A 288 -9.70 -4.18 -22.64
N ASN A 289 -10.27 -5.37 -22.76
CA ASN A 289 -11.69 -5.55 -23.08
C ASN A 289 -12.60 -4.96 -22.00
N VAL A 290 -12.25 -5.11 -20.73
CA VAL A 290 -13.02 -4.52 -19.63
C VAL A 290 -12.87 -3.00 -19.61
N VAL A 291 -11.66 -2.48 -19.79
CA VAL A 291 -11.42 -1.02 -19.90
C VAL A 291 -12.23 -0.42 -21.03
N GLU A 292 -12.24 -1.07 -22.20
CA GLU A 292 -13.04 -0.65 -23.37
C GLU A 292 -14.54 -0.69 -23.07
N TYR A 293 -15.01 -1.70 -22.36
CA TYR A 293 -16.41 -1.80 -21.96
C TYR A 293 -16.84 -0.63 -21.06
N PHE A 294 -16.05 -0.28 -20.06
CA PHE A 294 -16.28 0.92 -19.25
C PHE A 294 -16.30 2.19 -20.09
N PHE A 295 -15.40 2.26 -21.05
CA PHE A 295 -15.29 3.44 -21.93
C PHE A 295 -16.49 3.62 -22.83
N ARG A 296 -17.05 2.52 -23.34
CA ARG A 296 -18.20 2.50 -24.27
C ARG A 296 -19.57 2.47 -23.59
N GLN A 297 -19.65 2.06 -22.33
CA GLN A 297 -20.88 1.89 -21.57
C GLN A 297 -20.92 2.84 -20.36
N PRO A 298 -21.29 4.10 -20.56
CA PRO A 298 -21.30 5.10 -19.48
C PRO A 298 -22.25 4.74 -18.32
N ASP A 299 -23.40 4.13 -18.62
CA ASP A 299 -24.40 3.75 -17.61
C ASP A 299 -23.85 2.65 -16.68
N PHE A 300 -23.15 1.67 -17.24
CA PHE A 300 -22.48 0.63 -16.47
C PHE A 300 -21.40 1.24 -15.56
N LYS A 301 -20.59 2.13 -16.12
CA LYS A 301 -19.54 2.83 -15.38
C LYS A 301 -20.10 3.63 -14.21
N GLU A 302 -21.18 4.40 -14.44
CA GLU A 302 -21.82 5.21 -13.39
C GLU A 302 -22.38 4.35 -12.27
N LEU A 303 -23.08 3.27 -12.58
CA LEU A 303 -23.57 2.32 -11.59
C LEU A 303 -22.47 1.74 -10.74
N ILE A 304 -21.36 1.32 -11.37
CA ILE A 304 -20.19 0.79 -10.64
C ILE A 304 -19.58 1.86 -9.74
N GLU A 305 -19.38 3.07 -10.20
CA GLU A 305 -18.80 4.17 -9.41
C GLU A 305 -19.67 4.52 -8.19
N GLU A 306 -20.99 4.56 -8.33
CA GLU A 306 -21.92 4.80 -7.22
C GLU A 306 -21.79 3.73 -6.13
N GLN A 307 -21.73 2.46 -6.52
CA GLN A 307 -21.61 1.36 -5.57
C GLN A 307 -20.25 1.31 -4.89
N TRP A 308 -19.18 1.66 -5.57
CA TRP A 308 -17.82 1.66 -5.00
C TRP A 308 -17.67 2.54 -3.78
N GLN A 309 -18.34 3.67 -3.73
CA GLN A 309 -18.29 4.59 -2.60
C GLN A 309 -18.84 3.97 -1.30
N LEU A 310 -19.66 2.91 -1.42
CA LEU A 310 -20.27 2.21 -0.30
C LEU A 310 -19.42 1.04 0.22
N ILE A 311 -18.40 0.62 -0.52
CA ILE A 311 -17.68 -0.64 -0.22
C ILE A 311 -16.58 -0.47 0.83
N GLY A 312 -15.76 0.56 0.74
CA GLY A 312 -14.63 0.75 1.65
C GLY A 312 -13.51 -0.28 1.48
N ASP A 313 -12.80 -0.58 2.56
CA ASP A 313 -11.65 -1.50 2.57
C ASP A 313 -12.03 -2.84 3.20
N LEU A 314 -12.52 -3.76 2.38
CA LEU A 314 -12.93 -5.09 2.81
C LEU A 314 -11.75 -5.92 3.35
N GLU A 315 -10.57 -5.83 2.72
CA GLU A 315 -9.41 -6.63 3.13
C GLU A 315 -8.98 -6.31 4.56
N ARG A 316 -8.84 -5.03 4.89
CA ARG A 316 -8.46 -4.61 6.24
C ARG A 316 -9.56 -4.80 7.28
N SER A 317 -10.81 -4.69 6.88
CA SER A 317 -11.93 -5.02 7.76
C SER A 317 -11.93 -6.49 8.17
N LEU A 318 -11.62 -7.39 7.25
CA LEU A 318 -11.54 -8.83 7.55
C LEU A 318 -10.42 -9.20 8.52
N SER A 319 -9.29 -8.51 8.48
CA SER A 319 -8.23 -8.72 9.47
C SER A 319 -8.69 -8.37 10.87
N LYS A 320 -9.45 -7.30 11.03
CA LYS A 320 -10.04 -6.89 12.31
C LYS A 320 -11.11 -7.87 12.79
N VAL A 321 -11.90 -8.42 11.87
CA VAL A 321 -12.87 -9.49 12.18
C VAL A 321 -12.13 -10.72 12.72
N ALA A 322 -11.07 -11.16 12.06
CA ALA A 322 -10.31 -12.34 12.47
C ALA A 322 -9.70 -12.20 13.87
N VAL A 323 -9.18 -11.03 14.22
CA VAL A 323 -8.59 -10.77 15.55
C VAL A 323 -9.62 -10.35 16.60
N GLY A 324 -10.90 -10.21 16.24
CA GLY A 324 -11.97 -9.80 17.16
C GLY A 324 -11.93 -8.32 17.58
N ARG A 325 -11.25 -7.47 16.81
CA ARG A 325 -11.11 -6.02 17.07
C ARG A 325 -12.00 -5.14 16.19
N VAL A 326 -12.86 -5.75 15.40
CA VAL A 326 -13.81 -5.01 14.55
C VAL A 326 -14.84 -4.26 15.39
N SER A 327 -15.06 -2.99 15.10
CA SER A 327 -16.07 -2.18 15.79
C SER A 327 -17.47 -2.44 15.23
N PRO A 328 -18.54 -2.15 16.01
CA PRO A 328 -19.91 -2.27 15.50
C PRO A 328 -20.18 -1.45 14.24
N ARG A 329 -19.60 -0.27 14.11
CA ARG A 329 -19.69 0.56 12.90
C ARG A 329 -19.05 -0.08 11.70
N GLU A 330 -17.88 -0.70 11.88
CA GLU A 330 -17.18 -1.43 10.81
C GLU A 330 -17.96 -2.66 10.35
N VAL A 331 -18.67 -3.34 11.26
CA VAL A 331 -19.57 -4.45 10.90
C VAL A 331 -20.76 -3.96 10.07
N VAL A 332 -21.34 -2.82 10.43
CA VAL A 332 -22.41 -2.19 9.61
C VAL A 332 -21.88 -1.77 8.24
N GLN A 333 -20.68 -1.21 8.20
CA GLN A 333 -20.00 -0.86 6.94
C GLN A 333 -19.82 -2.09 6.05
N LEU A 334 -19.40 -3.21 6.63
CA LEU A 334 -19.26 -4.48 5.91
C LEU A 334 -20.59 -4.97 5.35
N LYS A 335 -21.67 -4.85 6.10
CA LYS A 335 -23.04 -5.14 5.61
C LYS A 335 -23.39 -4.26 4.41
N VAL A 336 -23.16 -2.97 4.50
CA VAL A 336 -23.43 -2.01 3.41
C VAL A 336 -22.60 -2.37 2.17
N ALA A 337 -21.35 -2.74 2.35
CA ALA A 337 -20.49 -3.20 1.25
C ALA A 337 -21.05 -4.47 0.59
N LEU A 338 -21.47 -5.46 1.35
CA LEU A 338 -22.07 -6.68 0.82
C LEU A 338 -23.39 -6.42 0.07
N GLN A 339 -24.18 -5.46 0.54
CA GLN A 339 -25.40 -5.02 -0.17
C GLN A 339 -25.06 -4.32 -1.50
N ALA A 340 -23.99 -3.52 -1.53
CA ALA A 340 -23.52 -2.84 -2.74
C ALA A 340 -22.98 -3.82 -3.80
N ILE A 341 -22.48 -4.98 -3.39
CA ILE A 341 -21.97 -6.01 -4.31
C ILE A 341 -23.11 -6.62 -5.15
N GLU A 342 -24.32 -6.67 -4.67
CA GLU A 342 -25.45 -7.28 -5.38
C GLU A 342 -25.73 -6.61 -6.76
N PRO A 343 -25.93 -5.28 -6.86
CA PRO A 343 -26.09 -4.65 -8.17
C PRO A 343 -24.85 -4.73 -9.03
N ILE A 344 -23.65 -4.75 -8.45
CA ILE A 344 -22.39 -4.93 -9.19
C ILE A 344 -22.35 -6.33 -9.83
N LYS A 345 -22.65 -7.36 -9.07
CA LYS A 345 -22.71 -8.75 -9.56
C LYS A 345 -23.71 -8.87 -10.70
N GLN A 346 -24.89 -8.34 -10.53
CA GLN A 346 -25.94 -8.37 -11.56
C GLN A 346 -25.48 -7.67 -12.84
N ALA A 347 -24.94 -6.48 -12.72
CA ALA A 347 -24.43 -5.71 -13.87
C ALA A 347 -23.28 -6.44 -14.59
N CYS A 348 -22.38 -7.08 -13.86
CA CYS A 348 -21.29 -7.88 -14.44
C CYS A 348 -21.81 -9.12 -15.17
N LEU A 349 -22.81 -9.81 -14.63
CA LEU A 349 -23.41 -11.00 -15.27
C LEU A 349 -24.18 -10.66 -16.52
N GLU A 350 -24.85 -9.50 -16.58
CA GLU A 350 -25.61 -9.03 -17.73
C GLU A 350 -24.75 -8.38 -18.82
N ALA A 351 -23.49 -8.06 -18.51
CA ALA A 351 -22.59 -7.43 -19.46
C ALA A 351 -22.22 -8.36 -20.62
N ASP A 352 -22.17 -7.79 -21.83
CA ASP A 352 -21.66 -8.49 -23.02
C ASP A 352 -20.11 -8.48 -23.02
N ASN A 353 -19.54 -9.11 -22.03
CA ASN A 353 -18.09 -9.19 -21.84
C ASN A 353 -17.74 -10.43 -20.99
N ALA A 354 -16.96 -11.34 -21.55
CA ALA A 354 -16.63 -12.61 -20.91
C ALA A 354 -15.84 -12.44 -19.60
N SER A 355 -14.94 -11.46 -19.55
CA SER A 355 -14.15 -11.19 -18.33
C SER A 355 -15.01 -10.63 -17.21
N LEU A 356 -15.94 -9.74 -17.51
CA LEU A 356 -16.92 -9.21 -16.54
C LEU A 356 -17.86 -10.32 -16.05
N ASN A 357 -18.32 -11.20 -16.95
CA ASN A 357 -19.16 -12.33 -16.54
C ASN A 357 -18.44 -13.24 -15.55
N ARG A 358 -17.17 -13.55 -15.78
CA ARG A 358 -16.35 -14.32 -14.82
C ARG A 358 -16.19 -13.65 -13.47
N ILE A 359 -15.99 -12.34 -13.46
CA ILE A 359 -15.94 -11.54 -12.23
C ILE A 359 -17.27 -11.62 -11.50
N GLY A 360 -18.38 -11.44 -12.20
CA GLY A 360 -19.72 -11.56 -11.63
C GLY A 360 -20.02 -12.93 -11.03
N GLU A 361 -19.58 -14.02 -11.68
CA GLU A 361 -19.72 -15.38 -11.17
C GLU A 361 -18.95 -15.62 -9.87
N GLN A 362 -17.80 -14.99 -9.70
CA GLN A 362 -16.96 -15.13 -8.51
C GLN A 362 -17.40 -14.25 -7.33
N LEU A 363 -18.17 -13.21 -7.56
CA LEU A 363 -18.72 -12.38 -6.50
C LEU A 363 -19.76 -13.17 -5.70
N ASN A 364 -19.57 -13.22 -4.38
CA ASN A 364 -20.48 -13.89 -3.46
C ASN A 364 -21.26 -12.85 -2.64
N LEU A 365 -22.57 -12.93 -2.65
CA LEU A 365 -23.43 -11.99 -1.94
C LEU A 365 -23.40 -12.18 -0.42
N CYS A 366 -22.96 -13.33 0.08
CA CYS A 366 -22.94 -13.66 1.51
C CYS A 366 -24.29 -13.34 2.21
N ILE A 367 -25.39 -13.75 1.59
CA ILE A 367 -26.76 -13.34 1.96
C ILE A 367 -27.06 -13.63 3.42
N SER A 368 -26.72 -14.79 3.91
CA SER A 368 -27.06 -15.21 5.27
C SER A 368 -26.43 -14.33 6.34
N ILE A 369 -25.14 -14.03 6.22
CA ILE A 369 -24.45 -13.17 7.19
C ILE A 369 -24.82 -11.70 7.00
N ARG A 370 -24.98 -11.26 5.75
CA ARG A 370 -25.44 -9.91 5.42
C ARG A 370 -26.78 -9.59 6.07
N ASP A 371 -27.76 -10.47 5.89
CA ASP A 371 -29.10 -10.32 6.42
C ASP A 371 -29.12 -10.45 7.95
N ARG A 372 -28.27 -11.31 8.51
CA ARG A 372 -28.12 -11.44 9.96
C ARG A 372 -27.57 -10.15 10.58
N ILE A 373 -26.57 -9.53 9.99
CA ILE A 373 -26.06 -8.23 10.45
C ILE A 373 -27.18 -7.16 10.36
N ALA A 374 -27.90 -7.12 9.24
CA ALA A 374 -28.99 -6.18 9.06
C ALA A 374 -30.11 -6.34 10.10
N LYS A 375 -30.40 -7.56 10.52
CA LYS A 375 -31.41 -7.89 11.51
C LYS A 375 -30.97 -7.58 12.95
N GLU A 376 -29.71 -7.88 13.28
CA GLU A 376 -29.22 -7.90 14.66
C GLU A 376 -28.56 -6.60 15.10
N ILE A 377 -27.86 -5.88 14.22
CA ILE A 377 -27.11 -4.67 14.56
C ILE A 377 -27.88 -3.40 14.20
N ASN A 378 -27.89 -2.43 15.11
CA ASN A 378 -28.46 -1.11 14.83
C ASN A 378 -27.78 -0.44 13.64
N ASN A 379 -28.53 0.34 12.87
CA ASN A 379 -28.00 0.98 11.66
C ASN A 379 -26.95 2.05 11.95
N ASP A 380 -27.04 2.72 13.09
CA ASP A 380 -26.05 3.69 13.57
C ASP A 380 -25.58 3.31 14.99
N PRO A 381 -24.78 2.24 15.12
CA PRO A 381 -24.31 1.78 16.41
C PRO A 381 -23.22 2.69 16.96
N PRO A 382 -22.95 2.67 18.27
CA PRO A 382 -21.79 3.35 18.83
C PRO A 382 -20.48 2.74 18.31
N LEU A 383 -19.41 3.50 18.38
CA LEU A 383 -18.07 3.01 18.00
C LEU A 383 -17.60 1.88 18.90
N LEU A 384 -17.90 1.98 20.18
CA LEU A 384 -17.48 1.02 21.21
C LEU A 384 -18.69 0.28 21.78
N ILE A 385 -18.58 -1.04 21.89
CA ILE A 385 -19.64 -1.90 22.39
C ILE A 385 -20.04 -1.57 23.84
N ASN A 386 -19.12 -1.09 24.64
CA ASN A 386 -19.36 -0.70 26.05
C ASN A 386 -20.27 0.53 26.22
N LYS A 387 -20.64 1.20 25.14
CA LYS A 387 -21.60 2.29 25.14
C LYS A 387 -23.06 1.80 25.13
N GLY A 388 -23.26 0.50 24.85
CA GLY A 388 -24.60 -0.07 24.68
C GLY A 388 -25.31 0.37 23.41
N GLY A 389 -26.47 -0.21 23.15
CA GLY A 389 -27.26 0.14 21.96
C GLY A 389 -26.78 -0.41 20.64
N VAL A 390 -25.99 -1.46 20.66
CA VAL A 390 -25.43 -2.11 19.46
C VAL A 390 -26.42 -3.09 18.83
N ILE A 391 -27.10 -3.88 19.64
CA ILE A 391 -28.05 -4.91 19.20
C ILE A 391 -29.45 -4.31 19.07
N LYS A 392 -30.15 -4.61 17.97
CA LYS A 392 -31.55 -4.18 17.75
C LYS A 392 -32.49 -4.80 18.75
N ASP A 393 -33.63 -4.12 18.97
CA ASP A 393 -34.75 -4.68 19.71
C ASP A 393 -35.35 -5.85 18.94
N GLY A 394 -35.90 -6.84 19.66
CA GLY A 394 -36.51 -8.03 19.08
C GLY A 394 -35.57 -9.14 18.67
N VAL A 395 -34.24 -8.97 18.87
CA VAL A 395 -33.24 -9.99 18.56
C VAL A 395 -33.13 -11.05 19.64
N ASN A 396 -33.23 -10.66 20.90
CA ASN A 396 -33.12 -11.54 22.05
C ASN A 396 -34.16 -11.13 23.14
N GLU A 397 -34.96 -12.08 23.56
CA GLU A 397 -36.01 -11.83 24.55
C GLU A 397 -35.49 -11.35 25.91
N GLU A 398 -34.40 -12.00 26.38
CA GLU A 398 -33.78 -11.63 27.65
C GLU A 398 -33.23 -10.20 27.62
N LEU A 399 -32.64 -9.80 26.52
CA LEU A 399 -32.15 -8.43 26.32
C LEU A 399 -33.29 -7.42 26.29
N ASP A 400 -34.41 -7.74 25.62
CA ASP A 400 -35.61 -6.90 25.57
C ASP A 400 -36.23 -6.73 26.94
N ASP A 401 -36.28 -7.80 27.72
CA ASP A 401 -36.78 -7.76 29.11
C ASP A 401 -35.89 -6.90 30.00
N LEU A 402 -34.58 -7.05 29.92
CA LEU A 402 -33.64 -6.22 30.69
C LEU A 402 -33.74 -4.74 30.32
N ARG A 403 -33.93 -4.43 29.05
CA ARG A 403 -34.15 -3.05 28.57
C ARG A 403 -35.40 -2.46 29.09
N ARG A 404 -36.50 -3.24 29.12
CA ARG A 404 -37.78 -2.82 29.72
C ARG A 404 -37.65 -2.51 31.22
N ILE A 405 -36.91 -3.35 31.94
CA ILE A 405 -36.65 -3.13 33.38
C ILE A 405 -35.82 -1.85 33.58
N SER A 406 -34.78 -1.64 32.81
CA SER A 406 -33.96 -0.44 32.91
C SER A 406 -34.74 0.82 32.58
N TYR A 407 -35.54 0.78 31.55
CA TYR A 407 -36.39 1.92 31.12
C TYR A 407 -37.48 2.25 32.11
N SER A 408 -38.27 1.25 32.57
CA SER A 408 -39.29 1.45 33.59
C SER A 408 -38.70 1.91 34.93
N GLY A 409 -37.50 1.47 35.28
CA GLY A 409 -36.82 1.95 36.47
C GLY A 409 -36.45 3.43 36.39
N LYS A 410 -35.99 3.89 35.23
CA LYS A 410 -35.71 5.31 34.98
C LYS A 410 -36.95 6.18 35.01
N ASP A 411 -38.03 5.71 34.42
CA ASP A 411 -39.34 6.40 34.51
C ASP A 411 -39.82 6.51 35.94
N TYR A 412 -39.60 5.47 36.72
CA TYR A 412 -39.96 5.49 38.13
C TYR A 412 -39.15 6.51 38.95
N LEU A 413 -37.84 6.68 38.61
CA LEU A 413 -37.02 7.73 39.22
C LEU A 413 -37.57 9.14 38.93
N LEU A 414 -38.07 9.37 37.71
CA LEU A 414 -38.73 10.62 37.37
C LEU A 414 -40.04 10.81 38.16
N GLN A 415 -40.80 9.75 38.35
CA GLN A 415 -42.01 9.78 39.20
C GLN A 415 -41.67 10.07 40.67
N ILE A 416 -40.57 9.49 41.17
CA ILE A 416 -40.09 9.83 42.52
C ILE A 416 -39.73 11.31 42.61
N GLN A 417 -39.01 11.85 41.63
CA GLN A 417 -38.64 13.26 41.59
C GLN A 417 -39.90 14.16 41.64
N GLN A 418 -40.91 13.86 40.81
CA GLN A 418 -42.15 14.63 40.77
C GLN A 418 -42.91 14.51 42.08
N ARG A 419 -43.13 13.29 42.57
CA ARG A 419 -43.84 13.01 43.81
C ARG A 419 -43.17 13.71 45.03
N GLU A 420 -41.86 13.57 45.17
CA GLU A 420 -41.16 14.18 46.29
C GLU A 420 -41.12 15.73 46.16
N SER A 421 -41.07 16.25 44.95
CA SER A 421 -41.18 17.70 44.69
C SER A 421 -42.56 18.24 45.15
N GLU A 422 -43.61 17.50 44.86
CA GLU A 422 -44.99 17.87 45.28
C GLU A 422 -45.20 17.73 46.80
N GLN A 423 -44.72 16.64 47.39
CA GLN A 423 -44.91 16.37 48.83
C GLN A 423 -44.07 17.31 49.73
N THR A 424 -42.85 17.62 49.31
CA THR A 424 -41.96 18.49 50.08
C THR A 424 -42.15 19.98 49.78
N GLY A 425 -42.84 20.31 48.69
CA GLY A 425 -42.99 21.69 48.19
C GLY A 425 -41.66 22.30 47.69
N ILE A 426 -40.70 21.48 47.27
CA ILE A 426 -39.41 21.91 46.71
C ILE A 426 -39.52 21.84 45.17
N PRO A 427 -39.70 22.96 44.45
CA PRO A 427 -39.94 22.93 43.00
C PRO A 427 -38.67 22.62 42.20
N SER A 428 -37.51 22.84 42.75
CA SER A 428 -36.21 22.64 42.11
C SER A 428 -35.48 21.33 42.50
N LEU A 429 -36.22 20.42 43.13
CA LEU A 429 -35.73 19.10 43.51
C LEU A 429 -35.38 18.30 42.23
N LYS A 430 -34.21 17.68 42.22
CA LYS A 430 -33.69 16.91 41.06
C LYS A 430 -33.15 15.58 41.53
N VAL A 431 -33.54 14.51 40.85
CA VAL A 431 -32.87 13.20 40.95
C VAL A 431 -31.81 13.13 39.90
N ALA A 432 -30.54 12.84 40.29
CA ALA A 432 -29.41 12.74 39.41
C ALA A 432 -28.49 11.60 39.83
N TYR A 433 -27.53 11.25 39.02
CA TYR A 433 -26.54 10.19 39.23
C TYR A 433 -25.11 10.72 39.37
N ASN A 434 -24.36 10.11 40.25
CA ASN A 434 -22.93 10.40 40.43
C ASN A 434 -22.17 9.09 40.73
N ASN A 435 -20.99 8.98 40.23
CA ASN A 435 -20.17 7.75 40.32
C ASN A 435 -19.76 7.37 41.76
N VAL A 436 -19.85 8.28 42.73
CA VAL A 436 -19.44 8.04 44.10
C VAL A 436 -20.59 7.53 44.95
N PHE A 437 -21.79 8.11 44.78
CA PHE A 437 -22.97 7.83 45.64
C PHE A 437 -24.10 7.10 44.90
N GLY A 438 -24.02 6.99 43.60
CA GLY A 438 -25.11 6.52 42.73
C GLY A 438 -26.17 7.57 42.52
N TYR A 439 -27.43 7.16 42.50
CA TYR A 439 -28.57 8.09 42.41
C TYR A 439 -28.82 8.84 43.71
N TYR A 440 -29.04 10.14 43.57
CA TYR A 440 -29.29 11.04 44.71
C TYR A 440 -30.36 12.07 44.38
N ILE A 441 -30.93 12.64 45.42
CA ILE A 441 -31.84 13.78 45.33
C ILE A 441 -31.04 15.05 45.67
N GLU A 442 -31.01 16.00 44.75
CA GLU A 442 -30.35 17.29 44.97
C GLU A 442 -31.39 18.37 45.33
N VAL A 443 -31.12 19.04 46.43
CA VAL A 443 -31.95 20.11 46.96
C VAL A 443 -31.11 21.35 47.12
N ARG A 444 -31.57 22.51 46.57
CA ARG A 444 -30.88 23.79 46.75
C ARG A 444 -30.95 24.22 48.22
N ASN A 445 -29.87 24.88 48.71
CA ASN A 445 -29.78 25.30 50.10
C ASN A 445 -30.93 26.20 50.59
N ILE A 446 -31.62 26.91 49.70
CA ILE A 446 -32.81 27.73 50.00
C ILE A 446 -33.96 26.88 50.53
N HIS A 447 -34.01 25.61 50.18
CA HIS A 447 -35.10 24.68 50.51
C HIS A 447 -34.70 23.58 51.48
N LYS A 448 -33.50 23.63 52.09
CA LYS A 448 -32.96 22.57 52.96
C LYS A 448 -33.84 22.31 54.20
N ASP A 449 -34.57 23.30 54.65
CA ASP A 449 -35.49 23.17 55.82
C ASP A 449 -36.78 22.39 55.50
N LYS A 450 -37.09 22.18 54.23
CA LYS A 450 -38.21 21.39 53.74
C LYS A 450 -37.90 19.92 53.56
N VAL A 451 -36.62 19.51 53.73
CA VAL A 451 -36.18 18.13 53.54
C VAL A 451 -36.70 17.23 54.67
N PRO A 452 -37.35 16.08 54.33
CA PRO A 452 -37.79 15.11 55.33
C PRO A 452 -36.61 14.56 56.17
N GLN A 453 -36.85 14.28 57.45
CA GLN A 453 -35.81 13.78 58.37
C GLN A 453 -35.29 12.38 58.00
N GLU A 454 -36.07 11.58 57.35
CA GLU A 454 -35.75 10.23 56.87
C GLU A 454 -34.75 10.23 55.71
N TRP A 455 -34.53 11.35 55.02
CA TRP A 455 -33.57 11.45 53.94
C TRP A 455 -32.14 11.53 54.51
N ILE A 456 -31.23 10.69 54.00
CA ILE A 456 -29.86 10.63 54.48
C ILE A 456 -29.02 11.58 53.62
N ARG A 457 -28.46 12.61 54.24
CA ARG A 457 -27.53 13.54 53.58
C ARG A 457 -26.19 12.84 53.28
N LYS A 458 -25.73 12.91 52.04
CA LYS A 458 -24.48 12.33 51.62
C LYS A 458 -23.44 13.36 51.21
N GLN A 459 -23.81 14.50 50.73
CA GLN A 459 -22.91 15.53 50.30
C GLN A 459 -23.49 16.92 50.48
N THR A 460 -22.66 17.86 50.91
CA THR A 460 -22.96 19.28 51.00
C THR A 460 -22.15 20.00 49.93
N LEU A 461 -22.82 20.74 49.06
CA LEU A 461 -22.25 21.60 48.01
C LEU A 461 -22.43 23.08 48.40
N VAL A 462 -21.76 23.97 47.68
CA VAL A 462 -21.85 25.41 47.90
C VAL A 462 -23.29 25.91 47.85
N ASN A 463 -24.10 25.41 46.88
CA ASN A 463 -25.48 25.88 46.61
C ASN A 463 -26.55 24.83 46.79
N ALA A 464 -26.19 23.58 47.15
CA ALA A 464 -27.14 22.47 47.25
C ALA A 464 -26.64 21.39 48.23
N GLU A 465 -27.55 20.54 48.69
CA GLU A 465 -27.27 19.33 49.42
C GLU A 465 -27.79 18.11 48.68
N ARG A 466 -27.13 16.97 48.82
CA ARG A 466 -27.47 15.72 48.15
C ARG A 466 -27.88 14.66 49.16
N TYR A 467 -29.03 14.06 48.93
CA TYR A 467 -29.66 13.08 49.82
C TYR A 467 -29.89 11.75 49.12
N ILE A 468 -29.97 10.69 49.91
CA ILE A 468 -30.40 9.37 49.42
C ILE A 468 -31.61 8.90 50.27
N THR A 469 -32.47 8.08 49.67
CA THR A 469 -33.56 7.40 50.34
C THR A 469 -33.46 5.89 50.14
N GLN A 470 -34.12 5.11 50.99
CA GLN A 470 -34.12 3.65 50.86
C GLN A 470 -34.77 3.21 49.55
N GLU A 471 -35.88 3.85 49.19
CA GLU A 471 -36.59 3.58 47.93
C GLU A 471 -35.70 3.86 46.72
N LEU A 472 -34.99 4.99 46.71
CA LEU A 472 -34.05 5.36 45.63
C LEU A 472 -32.94 4.33 45.46
N LYS A 473 -32.45 3.78 46.56
CA LYS A 473 -31.39 2.75 46.53
C LYS A 473 -31.88 1.41 45.96
N VAL A 474 -33.10 0.99 46.30
CA VAL A 474 -33.69 -0.25 45.77
C VAL A 474 -33.85 -0.17 44.25
N TYR A 475 -34.33 0.95 43.74
CA TYR A 475 -34.44 1.15 42.29
C TYR A 475 -33.10 1.31 41.58
N GLU A 476 -32.14 1.95 42.25
CA GLU A 476 -30.77 2.04 41.76
C GLU A 476 -30.18 0.65 41.52
N GLU A 477 -30.28 -0.26 42.48
CA GLU A 477 -29.79 -1.64 42.34
C GLU A 477 -30.46 -2.37 41.16
N LYS A 478 -31.77 -2.19 40.98
CA LYS A 478 -32.47 -2.79 39.84
C LYS A 478 -32.03 -2.23 38.50
N ILE A 479 -31.85 -0.91 38.39
CA ILE A 479 -31.42 -0.24 37.13
C ILE A 479 -29.99 -0.59 36.79
N LEU A 480 -29.07 -0.44 37.74
CA LEU A 480 -27.65 -0.73 37.53
C LEU A 480 -27.41 -2.22 37.26
N GLY A 481 -28.08 -3.10 37.97
CA GLY A 481 -28.02 -4.54 37.72
C GLY A 481 -28.58 -4.92 36.36
N ALA A 482 -29.60 -4.27 35.85
CA ALA A 482 -30.13 -4.47 34.52
C ALA A 482 -29.17 -3.91 33.47
N GLU A 483 -28.61 -2.72 33.67
CA GLU A 483 -27.64 -2.10 32.74
C GLU A 483 -26.36 -2.93 32.60
N ASP A 484 -25.79 -3.46 33.69
CA ASP A 484 -24.63 -4.34 33.66
C ASP A 484 -24.94 -5.65 32.89
N LYS A 485 -26.12 -6.25 33.12
CA LYS A 485 -26.54 -7.46 32.40
C LYS A 485 -26.79 -7.20 30.93
N ILE A 486 -27.35 -6.04 30.58
CA ILE A 486 -27.55 -5.60 29.18
C ILE A 486 -26.18 -5.55 28.48
N LEU A 487 -25.22 -4.90 29.09
CA LEU A 487 -23.89 -4.76 28.51
C LEU A 487 -23.21 -6.12 28.28
N VAL A 488 -23.26 -7.01 29.26
CA VAL A 488 -22.73 -8.36 29.15
C VAL A 488 -23.41 -9.14 28.02
N LEU A 489 -24.73 -9.09 27.94
CA LEU A 489 -25.50 -9.83 26.94
C LEU A 489 -25.32 -9.24 25.53
N GLU A 490 -25.31 -7.91 25.38
CA GLU A 490 -25.00 -7.27 24.10
C GLU A 490 -23.59 -7.63 23.61
N THR A 491 -22.62 -7.64 24.51
CA THR A 491 -21.24 -8.03 24.18
C THR A 491 -21.20 -9.48 23.72
N GLN A 492 -21.91 -10.37 24.38
CA GLN A 492 -21.98 -11.78 24.00
C GLN A 492 -22.62 -11.96 22.62
N LEU A 493 -23.76 -11.35 22.38
CA LEU A 493 -24.45 -11.41 21.09
C LEU A 493 -23.63 -10.83 19.95
N TYR A 494 -22.94 -9.73 20.19
CA TYR A 494 -22.03 -9.12 19.22
C TYR A 494 -20.83 -10.03 18.92
N THR A 495 -20.22 -10.62 19.95
CA THR A 495 -19.10 -11.55 19.80
C THR A 495 -19.52 -12.79 19.02
N ASP A 496 -20.70 -13.33 19.27
CA ASP A 496 -21.25 -14.47 18.54
C ASP A 496 -21.45 -14.14 17.05
N LEU A 497 -21.93 -12.93 16.75
CA LEU A 497 -22.10 -12.45 15.38
C LEU A 497 -20.73 -12.31 14.67
N VAL A 498 -19.75 -11.71 15.32
CA VAL A 498 -18.39 -11.57 14.78
C VAL A 498 -17.76 -12.94 14.54
N GLN A 499 -17.97 -13.89 15.45
CA GLN A 499 -17.49 -15.26 15.28
C GLN A 499 -18.17 -15.95 14.09
N ALA A 500 -19.46 -15.76 13.88
CA ALA A 500 -20.16 -16.26 12.68
C ALA A 500 -19.63 -15.60 11.39
N LEU A 501 -19.29 -14.33 11.46
CA LEU A 501 -18.71 -13.58 10.32
C LEU A 501 -17.35 -14.15 9.90
N THR A 502 -16.56 -14.69 10.81
CA THR A 502 -15.26 -15.31 10.48
C THR A 502 -15.36 -16.45 9.48
N GLU A 503 -16.48 -17.18 9.45
CA GLU A 503 -16.71 -18.26 8.50
C GLU A 503 -16.85 -17.77 7.04
N PHE A 504 -17.19 -16.51 6.84
CA PHE A 504 -17.34 -15.87 5.54
C PHE A 504 -16.09 -15.15 5.04
N ILE A 505 -15.01 -15.14 5.81
CA ILE A 505 -13.76 -14.49 5.44
C ILE A 505 -13.27 -14.90 4.05
N PRO A 506 -13.17 -16.21 3.70
CA PRO A 506 -12.70 -16.58 2.38
C PRO A 506 -13.54 -16.01 1.23
N GLN A 507 -14.86 -16.05 1.34
CA GLN A 507 -15.77 -15.53 0.31
C GLN A 507 -15.65 -14.02 0.17
N ILE A 508 -15.55 -13.29 1.26
CA ILE A 508 -15.41 -11.84 1.25
C ILE A 508 -14.03 -11.43 0.73
N GLN A 509 -12.99 -12.23 0.96
CA GLN A 509 -11.67 -12.02 0.36
C GLN A 509 -11.71 -12.16 -1.16
N ILE A 510 -12.44 -13.12 -1.69
CA ILE A 510 -12.66 -13.25 -3.14
C ILE A 510 -13.39 -12.00 -3.68
N ASN A 511 -14.42 -11.53 -2.99
CA ASN A 511 -15.10 -10.29 -3.35
C ASN A 511 -14.13 -9.10 -3.39
N ALA A 512 -13.33 -8.94 -2.35
CA ALA A 512 -12.33 -7.88 -2.26
C ALA A 512 -11.34 -7.90 -3.43
N ASN A 513 -10.86 -9.08 -3.82
CA ASN A 513 -9.97 -9.24 -4.95
C ASN A 513 -10.64 -8.83 -6.28
N GLN A 514 -11.86 -9.31 -6.54
CA GLN A 514 -12.58 -8.95 -7.76
C GLN A 514 -12.90 -7.45 -7.83
N ILE A 515 -13.30 -6.85 -6.73
CA ILE A 515 -13.57 -5.42 -6.62
C ILE A 515 -12.28 -4.61 -6.87
N ALA A 516 -11.16 -5.00 -6.27
CA ALA A 516 -9.88 -4.34 -6.49
C ALA A 516 -9.45 -4.37 -7.97
N ARG A 517 -9.64 -5.50 -8.64
CA ARG A 517 -9.36 -5.66 -10.09
C ARG A 517 -10.24 -4.74 -10.94
N LEU A 518 -11.54 -4.72 -10.69
CA LEU A 518 -12.46 -3.82 -11.38
C LEU A 518 -12.13 -2.35 -11.14
N ASP A 519 -11.74 -2.00 -9.93
CA ASP A 519 -11.36 -0.63 -9.57
C ASP A 519 -10.12 -0.15 -10.35
N CYS A 520 -9.12 -1.00 -10.51
CA CYS A 520 -7.95 -0.71 -11.35
C CYS A 520 -8.36 -0.49 -12.82
N LEU A 521 -9.23 -1.33 -13.36
CA LEU A 521 -9.68 -1.25 -14.75
C LEU A 521 -10.57 -0.02 -14.97
N LEU A 522 -11.40 0.32 -14.01
CA LEU A 522 -12.18 1.56 -14.01
C LEU A 522 -11.27 2.80 -13.96
N SER A 523 -10.22 2.76 -13.14
CA SER A 523 -9.20 3.82 -13.10
C SER A 523 -8.56 4.03 -14.47
N PHE A 524 -8.18 2.97 -15.15
CA PHE A 524 -7.64 3.05 -16.53
C PHE A 524 -8.63 3.68 -17.52
N ALA A 525 -9.91 3.33 -17.42
CA ALA A 525 -10.93 3.92 -18.26
C ALA A 525 -11.12 5.43 -18.03
N ASN A 526 -11.11 5.84 -16.75
CA ASN A 526 -11.23 7.26 -16.38
C ASN A 526 -10.01 8.07 -16.83
N VAL A 527 -8.81 7.57 -16.62
CA VAL A 527 -7.57 8.20 -17.08
C VAL A 527 -7.53 8.31 -18.60
N ALA A 528 -7.94 7.26 -19.30
CA ALA A 528 -8.02 7.26 -20.77
C ALA A 528 -8.96 8.35 -21.29
N ARG A 529 -10.11 8.53 -20.67
CA ARG A 529 -11.09 9.56 -21.04
C ARG A 529 -10.56 10.98 -20.78
N GLU A 530 -10.00 11.20 -19.59
CA GLU A 530 -9.47 12.50 -19.19
C GLU A 530 -8.28 12.96 -20.05
N ASN A 531 -7.43 12.03 -20.47
CA ASN A 531 -6.16 12.32 -21.12
C ASN A 531 -6.09 11.90 -22.59
N ASN A 532 -7.19 11.50 -23.19
CA ASN A 532 -7.25 11.05 -24.58
C ASN A 532 -6.28 9.90 -24.90
N TYR A 533 -6.29 8.86 -24.06
CA TYR A 533 -5.56 7.63 -24.31
C TYR A 533 -6.39 6.73 -25.22
N ILE A 534 -5.73 5.90 -25.99
CA ILE A 534 -6.35 4.95 -26.92
C ILE A 534 -6.03 3.51 -26.54
N ARG A 535 -6.84 2.58 -27.00
CA ARG A 535 -6.59 1.16 -26.83
C ARG A 535 -5.37 0.73 -27.65
N PRO A 536 -4.33 0.14 -27.03
CA PRO A 536 -3.22 -0.44 -27.77
C PRO A 536 -3.63 -1.76 -28.43
N ILE A 537 -2.97 -2.10 -29.56
CA ILE A 537 -3.05 -3.41 -30.19
C ILE A 537 -1.90 -4.25 -29.62
N ILE A 538 -2.22 -5.37 -29.00
CA ILE A 538 -1.25 -6.28 -28.39
C ILE A 538 -1.08 -7.51 -29.27
N GLU A 539 0.13 -7.81 -29.65
CA GLU A 539 0.47 -9.00 -30.46
C GLU A 539 1.76 -9.67 -29.94
N ASP A 540 1.81 -10.98 -30.12
CA ASP A 540 2.99 -11.77 -29.78
C ASP A 540 3.99 -11.78 -30.95
N ASN A 541 4.56 -10.62 -31.23
CA ASN A 541 5.57 -10.39 -32.26
C ASN A 541 6.66 -9.42 -31.77
N ASP A 542 7.57 -9.06 -32.66
CA ASP A 542 8.73 -8.18 -32.34
C ASP A 542 8.53 -6.73 -32.79
N VAL A 543 7.33 -6.35 -33.22
CA VAL A 543 7.05 -4.99 -33.71
C VAL A 543 6.55 -4.10 -32.59
N LEU A 544 7.21 -2.98 -32.39
CA LEU A 544 6.79 -1.88 -31.51
C LEU A 544 6.58 -0.64 -32.40
N ASP A 545 5.34 -0.29 -32.68
CA ASP A 545 4.98 0.84 -33.53
C ASP A 545 4.04 1.79 -32.79
N ILE A 546 4.61 2.89 -32.31
CA ILE A 546 3.91 3.93 -31.56
C ILE A 546 3.81 5.17 -32.44
N ARG A 547 2.60 5.62 -32.71
CA ARG A 547 2.31 6.83 -33.51
C ARG A 547 1.78 7.93 -32.61
N GLN A 548 2.39 9.12 -32.71
CA GLN A 548 2.05 10.29 -31.91
C GLN A 548 2.03 9.97 -30.42
N GLY A 549 3.07 9.30 -29.95
CA GLY A 549 3.27 8.97 -28.54
C GLY A 549 3.55 10.21 -27.69
N ARG A 550 3.02 10.22 -26.48
CA ARG A 550 3.19 11.29 -25.49
C ARG A 550 3.72 10.72 -24.19
N HIS A 551 4.45 11.52 -23.44
CA HIS A 551 4.91 11.13 -22.11
C HIS A 551 3.81 11.39 -21.09
N PRO A 552 3.26 10.36 -20.41
CA PRO A 552 2.08 10.51 -19.59
C PRO A 552 2.29 11.43 -18.36
N VAL A 553 3.48 11.47 -17.82
CA VAL A 553 3.81 12.29 -16.64
C VAL A 553 4.14 13.73 -17.05
N ILE A 554 5.04 13.90 -18.01
CA ILE A 554 5.46 15.23 -18.46
C ILE A 554 4.28 16.00 -19.05
N GLU A 555 3.42 15.35 -19.83
CA GLU A 555 2.22 15.97 -20.40
C GLU A 555 1.34 16.61 -19.32
N LYS A 556 1.20 15.97 -18.16
CA LYS A 556 0.42 16.48 -17.03
C LYS A 556 1.06 17.64 -16.28
N GLN A 557 2.36 17.76 -16.37
CA GLN A 557 3.13 18.81 -15.67
C GLN A 557 3.32 20.08 -16.50
N LEU A 558 2.92 20.07 -17.78
CA LEU A 558 3.05 21.24 -18.65
C LEU A 558 2.15 22.38 -18.16
N PRO A 559 2.60 23.65 -18.28
CA PRO A 559 1.78 24.82 -18.00
C PRO A 559 0.51 24.85 -18.87
N ILE A 560 -0.53 25.50 -18.38
CA ILE A 560 -1.80 25.66 -19.11
C ILE A 560 -1.52 26.36 -20.45
N GLY A 561 -1.98 25.72 -21.55
CA GLY A 561 -1.81 26.23 -22.91
C GLY A 561 -0.58 25.70 -23.65
N GLU A 562 0.34 25.04 -22.99
CA GLU A 562 1.42 24.30 -23.64
C GLU A 562 0.99 22.89 -24.00
N LYS A 563 1.34 22.46 -25.23
CA LYS A 563 1.08 21.10 -25.70
C LYS A 563 2.35 20.28 -25.71
N TYR A 564 2.25 19.02 -25.32
CA TYR A 564 3.32 18.06 -25.46
C TYR A 564 3.56 17.74 -26.94
N ILE A 565 4.82 17.75 -27.38
CA ILE A 565 5.18 17.40 -28.76
C ILE A 565 5.22 15.86 -28.87
N ALA A 566 4.22 15.32 -29.57
CA ALA A 566 4.09 13.90 -29.81
C ALA A 566 5.12 13.39 -30.83
N ASN A 567 5.56 12.14 -30.67
CA ASN A 567 6.56 11.53 -31.55
C ASN A 567 6.18 10.10 -31.96
N ASP A 568 6.62 9.74 -33.14
CA ASP A 568 6.53 8.37 -33.66
C ASP A 568 7.80 7.60 -33.33
N VAL A 569 7.65 6.37 -32.84
CA VAL A 569 8.73 5.43 -32.59
C VAL A 569 8.35 4.07 -33.16
N MET A 570 9.20 3.52 -34.00
CA MET A 570 9.03 2.19 -34.56
C MET A 570 10.30 1.37 -34.36
N LEU A 571 10.15 0.19 -33.78
CA LEU A 571 11.22 -0.80 -33.60
C LEU A 571 10.73 -2.16 -34.05
N ASP A 572 11.59 -2.93 -34.71
CA ASP A 572 11.34 -4.32 -35.09
C ASP A 572 12.62 -5.17 -34.98
N SER A 573 12.55 -6.43 -35.35
CA SER A 573 13.70 -7.34 -35.34
C SER A 573 14.39 -7.49 -36.70
N THR A 574 13.86 -6.88 -37.76
CA THR A 574 14.31 -7.11 -39.12
C THR A 574 14.93 -5.91 -39.82
N THR A 575 14.37 -4.72 -39.62
CA THR A 575 14.79 -3.49 -40.32
C THR A 575 15.31 -2.40 -39.39
N GLN A 576 14.70 -2.24 -38.23
CA GLN A 576 14.98 -1.14 -37.29
C GLN A 576 14.95 -1.65 -35.85
N GLN A 577 15.97 -2.47 -35.52
CA GLN A 577 16.09 -3.03 -34.16
C GLN A 577 16.64 -2.02 -33.18
N ILE A 578 17.59 -1.21 -33.59
CA ILE A 578 18.27 -0.22 -32.78
C ILE A 578 18.14 1.16 -33.42
N ILE A 579 17.66 2.10 -32.63
CA ILE A 579 17.64 3.52 -32.98
C ILE A 579 18.70 4.24 -32.18
N ILE A 580 19.66 4.86 -32.86
CA ILE A 580 20.63 5.76 -32.25
C ILE A 580 20.07 7.18 -32.37
N ILE A 581 19.89 7.84 -31.23
CA ILE A 581 19.31 9.19 -31.16
C ILE A 581 20.40 10.17 -30.75
N THR A 582 20.69 11.11 -31.63
CA THR A 582 21.64 12.20 -31.38
C THR A 582 20.91 13.53 -31.22
N GLY A 583 21.59 14.53 -30.71
CA GLY A 583 21.05 15.86 -30.47
C GLY A 583 21.41 16.41 -29.09
N PRO A 584 21.11 17.67 -28.81
CA PRO A 584 21.44 18.29 -27.54
C PRO A 584 20.59 17.74 -26.37
N ASN A 585 21.14 17.76 -25.16
CA ASN A 585 20.48 17.19 -23.97
C ASN A 585 19.12 17.85 -23.65
N MET A 586 18.97 19.14 -23.93
CA MET A 586 17.71 19.86 -23.71
C MET A 586 16.62 19.58 -24.76
N ALA A 587 16.92 18.79 -25.78
CA ALA A 587 16.00 18.52 -26.89
C ALA A 587 14.94 17.46 -26.57
N GLY A 588 14.99 16.81 -25.40
CA GLY A 588 13.99 15.84 -24.98
C GLY A 588 14.29 14.38 -25.32
N LYS A 589 15.56 14.02 -25.57
CA LYS A 589 15.97 12.62 -25.84
C LYS A 589 15.58 11.67 -24.72
N SER A 590 15.94 12.01 -23.49
CA SER A 590 15.62 11.18 -22.30
C SER A 590 14.13 11.00 -22.09
N ALA A 591 13.34 12.07 -22.32
CA ALA A 591 11.88 12.01 -22.24
C ALA A 591 11.30 11.04 -23.28
N LEU A 592 11.84 11.03 -24.50
CA LEU A 592 11.41 10.12 -25.57
C LEU A 592 11.71 8.65 -25.24
N LEU A 593 12.87 8.35 -24.67
CA LEU A 593 13.22 7.01 -24.24
C LEU A 593 12.23 6.51 -23.16
N ARG A 594 12.06 7.30 -22.12
CA ARG A 594 11.14 6.98 -21.03
C ARG A 594 9.70 6.83 -21.53
N GLN A 595 9.24 7.72 -22.40
CA GLN A 595 7.92 7.68 -23.02
C GLN A 595 7.66 6.33 -23.70
N THR A 596 8.60 5.84 -24.49
CA THR A 596 8.47 4.56 -25.20
C THR A 596 8.32 3.40 -24.22
N ALA A 597 9.12 3.35 -23.17
CA ALA A 597 9.02 2.34 -22.13
C ALA A 597 7.70 2.45 -21.34
N LEU A 598 7.28 3.65 -20.99
CA LEU A 598 6.04 3.88 -20.25
C LEU A 598 4.79 3.50 -21.04
N ILE A 599 4.75 3.79 -22.34
CA ILE A 599 3.65 3.37 -23.21
C ILE A 599 3.61 1.84 -23.31
N THR A 600 4.74 1.20 -23.50
CA THR A 600 4.84 -0.27 -23.55
C THR A 600 4.38 -0.89 -22.23
N LEU A 601 4.82 -0.35 -21.09
CA LEU A 601 4.43 -0.81 -19.78
C LEU A 601 2.93 -0.64 -19.52
N LEU A 602 2.37 0.54 -19.84
CA LEU A 602 0.93 0.80 -19.70
C LEU A 602 0.11 -0.19 -20.53
N ALA A 603 0.52 -0.48 -21.75
CA ALA A 603 -0.14 -1.48 -22.58
C ALA A 603 -0.12 -2.87 -21.93
N GLN A 604 1.02 -3.27 -21.37
CA GLN A 604 1.18 -4.61 -20.78
C GLN A 604 0.62 -4.75 -19.36
N ILE A 605 0.23 -3.67 -18.70
CA ILE A 605 -0.62 -3.75 -17.50
C ILE A 605 -2.12 -3.75 -17.82
N GLY A 606 -2.49 -3.64 -19.07
CA GLY A 606 -3.89 -3.62 -19.53
C GLY A 606 -4.53 -2.24 -19.54
N SER A 607 -3.75 -1.17 -19.59
CA SER A 607 -4.23 0.21 -19.73
C SER A 607 -4.24 0.68 -21.18
N PHE A 608 -5.10 1.64 -21.47
CA PHE A 608 -4.98 2.47 -22.66
C PHE A 608 -3.73 3.35 -22.56
N VAL A 609 -3.23 3.83 -23.65
CA VAL A 609 -1.93 4.47 -23.78
C VAL A 609 -2.01 5.87 -24.38
N PRO A 610 -1.10 6.79 -24.00
CA PRO A 610 -1.05 8.15 -24.53
C PRO A 610 -0.40 8.18 -25.94
N ALA A 611 -1.16 7.80 -26.94
CA ALA A 611 -0.75 7.80 -28.33
C ALA A 611 -1.99 7.94 -29.24
N GLU A 612 -1.78 8.23 -30.51
CA GLU A 612 -2.83 8.17 -31.52
C GLU A 612 -3.08 6.72 -31.97
N ARG A 613 -2.00 5.96 -32.08
CA ARG A 613 -2.01 4.52 -32.37
C ARG A 613 -0.80 3.86 -31.75
N ALA A 614 -0.99 2.71 -31.15
CA ALA A 614 0.08 1.91 -30.58
C ALA A 614 -0.09 0.43 -30.92
N HIS A 615 0.91 -0.14 -31.54
CA HIS A 615 1.02 -1.56 -31.82
C HIS A 615 2.18 -2.10 -30.97
N ILE A 616 1.87 -2.91 -29.97
CA ILE A 616 2.83 -3.37 -28.97
C ILE A 616 3.11 -4.86 -29.19
N GLY A 617 4.26 -5.15 -29.78
CA GLY A 617 4.83 -6.49 -29.74
C GLY A 617 5.35 -6.76 -28.33
N LEU A 618 4.85 -7.82 -27.72
CA LEU A 618 5.09 -8.13 -26.31
C LEU A 618 6.57 -8.13 -25.95
N VAL A 619 6.92 -7.46 -24.85
CA VAL A 619 8.25 -7.50 -24.25
C VAL A 619 8.23 -8.40 -23.02
N ASP A 620 9.34 -9.10 -22.76
CA ASP A 620 9.51 -9.91 -21.56
C ASP A 620 10.36 -9.23 -20.48
N LYS A 621 11.16 -8.23 -20.88
CA LYS A 621 12.01 -7.44 -20.00
C LYS A 621 12.11 -6.01 -20.51
N ILE A 622 12.12 -5.06 -19.57
CA ILE A 622 12.40 -3.66 -19.85
C ILE A 622 13.63 -3.26 -19.03
N PHE A 623 14.67 -2.80 -19.69
CA PHE A 623 15.88 -2.32 -19.07
C PHE A 623 16.11 -0.85 -19.41
N THR A 624 16.45 -0.07 -18.39
CA THR A 624 16.79 1.33 -18.57
C THR A 624 18.09 1.66 -17.87
N ARG A 625 18.95 2.42 -18.56
CA ARG A 625 20.06 3.14 -17.99
C ARG A 625 19.92 4.60 -18.37
N VAL A 626 19.28 5.38 -17.51
CA VAL A 626 18.94 6.79 -17.73
C VAL A 626 19.49 7.63 -16.59
N GLY A 627 20.33 8.61 -16.91
CA GLY A 627 20.86 9.60 -15.97
C GLY A 627 21.98 9.10 -15.06
N ALA A 628 22.75 10.03 -14.49
CA ALA A 628 23.74 9.73 -13.47
C ALA A 628 23.05 9.64 -12.10
N SER A 629 23.07 8.48 -11.46
CA SER A 629 22.74 8.38 -10.04
C SER A 629 24.04 8.52 -9.24
N ASP A 630 24.23 9.68 -8.63
CA ASP A 630 25.33 9.89 -7.68
C ASP A 630 25.04 9.08 -6.41
N ASN A 631 25.59 7.88 -6.34
CA ASN A 631 25.55 7.08 -5.12
C ASN A 631 26.74 7.44 -4.23
N ILE A 632 26.73 8.69 -3.74
CA ILE A 632 27.79 9.24 -2.87
C ILE A 632 27.94 8.41 -1.58
N SER A 633 26.90 7.71 -1.18
CA SER A 633 26.89 6.92 0.07
C SER A 633 27.73 5.63 0.04
N VAL A 634 28.10 5.13 -1.13
CA VAL A 634 28.85 3.87 -1.27
C VAL A 634 30.32 4.11 -1.71
N GLY A 635 30.69 5.34 -2.03
CA GLY A 635 32.06 5.70 -2.43
C GLY A 635 32.50 5.15 -3.81
N GLU A 636 31.55 4.63 -4.61
CA GLU A 636 31.80 4.21 -5.98
C GLU A 636 31.81 5.42 -6.93
N SER A 637 32.68 5.38 -7.94
CA SER A 637 32.65 6.40 -8.98
C SER A 637 31.37 6.27 -9.82
N THR A 638 30.84 7.41 -10.29
CA THR A 638 29.64 7.44 -11.15
C THR A 638 29.79 6.55 -12.39
N PHE A 639 31.01 6.45 -12.94
CA PHE A 639 31.32 5.58 -14.08
C PHE A 639 31.24 4.10 -13.71
N MET A 640 31.71 3.71 -12.52
CA MET A 640 31.62 2.31 -12.07
C MET A 640 30.15 1.88 -11.87
N VAL A 641 29.33 2.74 -11.29
CA VAL A 641 27.88 2.49 -11.16
C VAL A 641 27.23 2.32 -12.54
N GLU A 642 27.57 3.19 -13.49
CA GLU A 642 27.10 3.11 -14.87
C GLU A 642 27.49 1.79 -15.54
N MET A 643 28.72 1.33 -15.37
CA MET A 643 29.17 0.08 -15.92
C MET A 643 28.56 -1.14 -15.26
N ASN A 644 28.34 -1.11 -13.95
CA ASN A 644 27.65 -2.17 -13.24
C ASN A 644 26.19 -2.32 -13.73
N GLU A 645 25.48 -1.22 -13.91
CA GLU A 645 24.12 -1.23 -14.44
C GLU A 645 24.09 -1.73 -15.90
N ALA A 646 25.01 -1.28 -16.74
CA ALA A 646 25.12 -1.75 -18.12
C ALA A 646 25.46 -3.24 -18.19
N ALA A 647 26.36 -3.72 -17.34
CA ALA A 647 26.71 -5.14 -17.26
C ALA A 647 25.51 -6.02 -16.84
N ASP A 648 24.74 -5.57 -15.87
CA ASP A 648 23.51 -6.28 -15.46
C ASP A 648 22.53 -6.40 -16.62
N ILE A 649 22.32 -5.32 -17.37
CA ILE A 649 21.46 -5.33 -18.56
C ILE A 649 21.97 -6.33 -19.60
N LEU A 650 23.24 -6.24 -19.98
CA LEU A 650 23.81 -7.07 -21.07
C LEU A 650 23.89 -8.55 -20.72
N ASN A 651 24.06 -8.89 -19.44
CA ASN A 651 24.08 -10.28 -18.98
C ASN A 651 22.65 -10.89 -18.91
N ASN A 652 21.62 -10.08 -18.86
CA ASN A 652 20.23 -10.54 -18.68
C ASN A 652 19.33 -10.22 -19.90
N VAL A 653 19.82 -9.56 -20.91
CA VAL A 653 19.04 -9.19 -22.10
C VAL A 653 18.55 -10.43 -22.86
N SER A 654 17.36 -10.35 -23.43
CA SER A 654 16.73 -11.34 -24.30
C SER A 654 16.37 -10.72 -25.65
N SER A 655 16.04 -11.54 -26.63
CA SER A 655 15.57 -11.08 -27.95
C SER A 655 14.27 -10.28 -27.89
N ARG A 656 13.48 -10.43 -26.83
CA ARG A 656 12.22 -9.72 -26.60
C ARG A 656 12.33 -8.59 -25.60
N SER A 657 13.51 -8.27 -25.14
CA SER A 657 13.73 -7.12 -24.26
C SER A 657 13.53 -5.79 -24.99
N LEU A 658 13.11 -4.79 -24.24
CA LEU A 658 13.21 -3.38 -24.63
C LEU A 658 14.32 -2.74 -23.79
N VAL A 659 15.35 -2.21 -24.44
CA VAL A 659 16.52 -1.65 -23.80
C VAL A 659 16.65 -0.17 -24.11
N LEU A 660 16.82 0.63 -23.07
CA LEU A 660 17.00 2.08 -23.17
C LEU A 660 18.33 2.49 -22.54
N PHE A 661 19.23 3.02 -23.36
CA PHE A 661 20.47 3.63 -22.91
C PHE A 661 20.46 5.14 -23.17
N ASP A 662 20.75 5.90 -22.15
CA ASP A 662 20.83 7.35 -22.22
C ASP A 662 22.22 7.82 -21.78
N GLU A 663 22.96 8.36 -22.73
CA GLU A 663 24.31 8.93 -22.54
C GLU A 663 25.32 7.99 -21.92
N LEU A 664 25.33 6.72 -22.30
CA LEU A 664 26.28 5.72 -21.81
C LEU A 664 27.73 6.08 -22.21
N GLY A 665 28.65 5.93 -21.27
CA GLY A 665 30.06 6.19 -21.47
C GLY A 665 30.52 7.62 -21.16
N ARG A 666 29.66 8.46 -20.62
CA ARG A 666 29.95 9.87 -20.30
C ARG A 666 30.91 10.05 -19.12
N GLY A 667 31.00 9.08 -18.23
CA GLY A 667 31.80 9.15 -17.00
C GLY A 667 33.33 8.87 -17.17
N THR A 668 33.82 8.67 -18.40
CA THR A 668 35.24 8.38 -18.70
C THR A 668 35.76 9.27 -19.83
N SER A 669 36.99 9.00 -20.31
CA SER A 669 37.52 9.71 -21.46
C SER A 669 36.63 9.54 -22.70
N THR A 670 36.62 10.53 -23.58
CA THR A 670 35.76 10.51 -24.78
C THR A 670 36.01 9.28 -25.65
N TYR A 671 37.25 8.92 -25.88
CA TYR A 671 37.58 7.75 -26.74
C TYR A 671 37.16 6.43 -26.10
N ASP A 672 37.41 6.25 -24.80
CA ASP A 672 36.96 5.06 -24.08
C ASP A 672 35.42 4.98 -24.06
N GLY A 673 34.73 6.10 -23.82
CA GLY A 673 33.29 6.19 -23.82
C GLY A 673 32.69 5.80 -25.18
N ILE A 674 33.19 6.34 -26.29
CA ILE A 674 32.78 5.99 -27.65
C ILE A 674 33.02 4.50 -27.92
N SER A 675 34.19 3.99 -27.56
CA SER A 675 34.55 2.59 -27.79
C SER A 675 33.61 1.62 -27.06
N ILE A 676 33.30 1.91 -25.80
CA ILE A 676 32.40 1.10 -25.00
C ILE A 676 30.99 1.17 -25.59
N ALA A 677 30.47 2.38 -25.89
CA ALA A 677 29.17 2.57 -26.48
C ALA A 677 29.01 1.83 -27.81
N TRP A 678 29.98 1.94 -28.69
CA TRP A 678 30.01 1.24 -29.96
C TRP A 678 29.96 -0.29 -29.77
N ALA A 679 30.85 -0.82 -28.93
CA ALA A 679 30.90 -2.25 -28.64
C ALA A 679 29.60 -2.81 -28.07
N ILE A 680 28.92 -2.05 -27.21
CA ILE A 680 27.65 -2.44 -26.62
C ILE A 680 26.53 -2.48 -27.68
N VAL A 681 26.46 -1.48 -28.55
CA VAL A 681 25.44 -1.43 -29.62
C VAL A 681 25.71 -2.56 -30.63
N GLU A 682 26.95 -2.81 -30.99
CA GLU A 682 27.35 -3.92 -31.87
C GLU A 682 26.99 -5.27 -31.24
N TYR A 683 27.25 -5.47 -29.96
CA TYR A 683 26.87 -6.69 -29.23
C TYR A 683 25.39 -6.95 -29.28
N ILE A 684 24.56 -5.95 -29.00
CA ILE A 684 23.09 -6.06 -29.03
C ILE A 684 22.60 -6.39 -30.45
N HIS A 685 23.24 -5.83 -31.49
CA HIS A 685 22.89 -6.08 -32.87
C HIS A 685 23.29 -7.50 -33.33
N GLU A 686 24.51 -7.95 -33.02
CA GLU A 686 25.09 -9.17 -33.59
C GLU A 686 24.84 -10.43 -32.74
N HIS A 687 24.79 -10.32 -31.43
CA HIS A 687 24.72 -11.50 -30.57
C HIS A 687 23.31 -12.16 -30.63
N PRO A 688 23.19 -13.46 -30.98
CA PRO A 688 21.90 -14.11 -31.26
C PRO A 688 20.90 -14.06 -30.09
N LYS A 689 21.38 -14.08 -28.85
CA LYS A 689 20.55 -14.03 -27.65
C LYS A 689 20.21 -12.61 -27.18
N ALA A 690 20.84 -11.60 -27.75
CA ALA A 690 20.74 -10.22 -27.30
C ALA A 690 20.09 -9.27 -28.34
N LYS A 691 19.41 -9.79 -29.36
CA LYS A 691 18.77 -9.00 -30.43
C LYS A 691 17.55 -8.23 -29.94
N ALA A 692 17.75 -7.42 -28.91
CA ALA A 692 16.70 -6.64 -28.28
C ALA A 692 16.36 -5.35 -29.06
N ARG A 693 15.13 -4.96 -29.01
CA ARG A 693 14.68 -3.63 -29.48
C ARG A 693 15.30 -2.58 -28.56
N THR A 694 16.05 -1.65 -29.13
CA THR A 694 16.89 -0.73 -28.37
C THR A 694 16.77 0.71 -28.84
N LEU A 695 16.62 1.63 -27.87
CA LEU A 695 16.81 3.05 -28.07
C LEU A 695 18.10 3.47 -27.37
N PHE A 696 19.01 4.07 -28.11
CA PHE A 696 20.31 4.51 -27.64
C PHE A 696 20.46 6.01 -27.85
N ALA A 697 20.26 6.80 -26.82
CA ALA A 697 20.48 8.24 -26.87
C ALA A 697 21.93 8.56 -26.52
N THR A 698 22.59 9.35 -27.34
CA THR A 698 24.00 9.68 -27.14
C THR A 698 24.34 11.07 -27.69
N HIS A 699 25.40 11.65 -27.17
CA HIS A 699 26.04 12.84 -27.72
C HIS A 699 27.25 12.50 -28.62
N TYR A 700 27.60 11.21 -28.72
CA TYR A 700 28.66 10.74 -29.60
C TYR A 700 28.19 10.64 -31.04
N HIS A 701 28.49 11.65 -31.84
CA HIS A 701 28.11 11.69 -33.25
C HIS A 701 28.75 10.60 -34.08
N GLU A 702 29.88 10.09 -33.63
CA GLU A 702 30.62 8.99 -34.26
C GLU A 702 29.78 7.72 -34.37
N LEU A 703 28.85 7.47 -33.46
CA LEU A 703 27.94 6.33 -33.55
C LEU A 703 26.98 6.38 -34.76
N ASN A 704 26.83 7.54 -35.38
CA ASN A 704 26.03 7.68 -36.58
C ASN A 704 26.60 6.84 -37.76
N GLU A 705 27.91 6.55 -37.76
CA GLU A 705 28.56 5.70 -38.77
C GLU A 705 28.12 4.24 -38.70
N MET A 706 27.56 3.78 -37.57
CA MET A 706 27.13 2.40 -37.40
C MET A 706 25.98 2.02 -38.36
N GLU A 707 25.14 2.96 -38.77
CA GLU A 707 24.07 2.70 -39.73
C GLU A 707 24.61 2.17 -41.09
N LYS A 708 25.79 2.60 -41.48
CA LYS A 708 26.42 2.18 -42.72
C LYS A 708 26.89 0.71 -42.70
N SER A 709 27.28 0.23 -41.53
CA SER A 709 27.89 -1.09 -41.32
C SER A 709 26.91 -2.14 -40.80
N PHE A 710 25.80 -1.72 -40.17
CA PHE A 710 24.85 -2.61 -39.50
C PHE A 710 23.41 -2.37 -40.02
N LYS A 711 22.79 -3.39 -40.57
CA LYS A 711 21.52 -3.28 -41.35
C LYS A 711 20.32 -2.85 -40.50
N ARG A 712 20.30 -3.24 -39.19
CA ARG A 712 19.16 -3.00 -38.32
C ARG A 712 19.39 -1.80 -37.38
N ILE A 713 20.44 -1.04 -37.59
CA ILE A 713 20.71 0.21 -36.86
C ILE A 713 20.28 1.39 -37.71
N LYS A 714 19.50 2.30 -37.15
CA LYS A 714 19.04 3.52 -37.80
C LYS A 714 19.33 4.75 -36.96
N ASN A 715 19.73 5.83 -37.63
CA ASN A 715 20.02 7.10 -36.99
C ASN A 715 18.79 8.00 -36.99
N TYR A 716 18.55 8.61 -35.84
CA TYR A 716 17.57 9.67 -35.64
C TYR A 716 18.20 10.81 -34.85
N ASN A 717 17.58 11.96 -34.94
CA ASN A 717 17.95 13.11 -34.13
C ASN A 717 16.70 13.80 -33.61
N VAL A 718 16.86 14.53 -32.53
CA VAL A 718 15.80 15.41 -32.04
C VAL A 718 16.04 16.78 -32.61
N SER A 719 15.09 17.25 -33.43
CA SER A 719 15.28 18.46 -34.25
C SER A 719 15.46 19.72 -33.42
N VAL A 720 16.38 20.54 -33.89
CA VAL A 720 16.66 21.87 -33.39
C VAL A 720 16.66 22.83 -34.58
N LYS A 721 16.02 23.97 -34.42
CA LYS A 721 15.99 25.01 -35.43
C LYS A 721 16.73 26.24 -34.95
N GLU A 722 17.64 26.75 -35.78
CA GLU A 722 18.30 28.00 -35.54
C GLU A 722 17.58 29.12 -36.31
N VAL A 723 17.07 30.13 -35.56
CA VAL A 723 16.40 31.29 -36.12
C VAL A 723 16.98 32.53 -35.46
N ASP A 724 17.51 33.44 -36.23
CA ASP A 724 18.09 34.72 -35.76
C ASP A 724 19.11 34.55 -34.60
N ASN A 725 20.05 33.62 -34.74
CA ASN A 725 21.04 33.28 -33.73
C ASN A 725 20.44 32.75 -32.39
N LYS A 726 19.17 32.30 -32.40
CA LYS A 726 18.51 31.61 -31.27
C LYS A 726 18.27 30.16 -31.66
N VAL A 727 18.54 29.25 -30.73
CA VAL A 727 18.26 27.83 -30.90
C VAL A 727 16.86 27.54 -30.35
N ILE A 728 15.99 27.00 -31.21
CA ILE A 728 14.64 26.56 -30.85
C ILE A 728 14.62 25.03 -30.85
N PHE A 729 14.34 24.43 -29.72
CA PHE A 729 14.20 22.99 -29.59
C PHE A 729 12.81 22.56 -30.08
N LEU A 730 12.75 21.92 -31.24
CA LEU A 730 11.47 21.45 -31.82
C LEU A 730 10.95 20.19 -31.12
N ARG A 731 11.81 19.47 -30.40
CA ARG A 731 11.47 18.22 -29.67
C ARG A 731 10.84 17.16 -30.57
N LYS A 732 11.10 17.20 -31.85
CA LYS A 732 10.60 16.26 -32.86
C LYS A 732 11.68 15.28 -33.26
N LEU A 733 11.37 13.98 -33.22
CA LEU A 733 12.26 12.92 -33.68
C LEU A 733 12.25 12.86 -35.21
N GLU A 734 13.39 13.01 -35.83
CA GLU A 734 13.55 12.98 -37.28
C GLU A 734 14.63 11.99 -37.70
N ARG A 735 14.45 11.40 -38.90
CA ARG A 735 15.41 10.47 -39.47
C ARG A 735 16.71 11.17 -39.83
N GLY A 736 17.84 10.52 -39.51
CA GLY A 736 19.18 11.03 -39.77
C GLY A 736 19.94 11.44 -38.50
N GLY A 737 21.24 11.50 -38.58
CA GLY A 737 22.07 11.92 -37.46
C GLY A 737 22.21 13.45 -37.36
N SER A 738 22.43 13.98 -36.19
CA SER A 738 22.84 15.37 -35.98
C SER A 738 24.38 15.45 -36.04
N GLU A 739 24.90 16.35 -36.85
CA GLU A 739 26.36 16.60 -36.98
C GLU A 739 26.81 17.78 -36.12
N HIS A 740 25.90 18.53 -35.51
CA HIS A 740 26.23 19.74 -34.77
C HIS A 740 26.08 19.61 -33.26
N SER A 741 27.06 20.15 -32.56
CA SER A 741 27.06 20.32 -31.12
C SER A 741 26.48 21.69 -30.73
N PHE A 742 25.48 21.71 -29.85
CA PHE A 742 24.83 22.96 -29.38
C PHE A 742 25.26 23.37 -27.98
N GLY A 743 26.30 22.79 -27.41
CA GLY A 743 26.78 23.06 -26.03
C GLY A 743 27.07 24.53 -25.77
N ILE A 744 27.70 25.23 -26.70
CA ILE A 744 28.02 26.66 -26.57
C ILE A 744 26.75 27.51 -26.63
N HIS A 745 25.77 27.13 -27.43
CA HIS A 745 24.45 27.80 -27.48
C HIS A 745 23.70 27.66 -26.15
N VAL A 746 23.73 26.48 -25.54
CA VAL A 746 23.16 26.24 -24.21
C VAL A 746 23.84 27.08 -23.15
N ALA A 747 25.18 27.18 -23.17
CA ALA A 747 25.94 28.03 -22.27
C ALA A 747 25.54 29.52 -22.39
N LYS A 748 25.31 29.99 -23.63
CA LYS A 748 24.81 31.34 -23.91
C LYS A 748 23.41 31.55 -23.32
N MET A 749 22.52 30.58 -23.50
CA MET A 749 21.15 30.63 -22.92
C MET A 749 21.14 30.62 -21.40
N ALA A 750 22.07 29.92 -20.78
CA ALA A 750 22.26 29.89 -19.32
C ALA A 750 22.82 31.19 -18.75
N GLY A 751 23.09 32.20 -19.59
CA GLY A 751 23.59 33.49 -19.14
C GLY A 751 25.11 33.56 -18.92
N MET A 752 25.90 32.66 -19.52
CA MET A 752 27.34 32.68 -19.41
C MET A 752 27.93 34.01 -19.98
N PRO A 753 28.97 34.59 -19.38
CA PRO A 753 29.56 35.84 -19.87
C PRO A 753 29.91 35.80 -21.36
N LYS A 754 29.55 36.86 -22.09
CA LYS A 754 29.71 36.94 -23.55
C LYS A 754 31.16 36.69 -24.03
N SER A 755 32.17 37.09 -23.24
CA SER A 755 33.57 36.86 -23.52
C SER A 755 33.95 35.39 -23.56
N ILE A 756 33.38 34.61 -22.63
CA ILE A 756 33.60 33.15 -22.55
C ILE A 756 32.93 32.44 -23.74
N VAL A 757 31.70 32.79 -24.05
CA VAL A 757 30.97 32.25 -25.21
C VAL A 757 31.69 32.56 -26.52
N LYS A 758 32.20 33.77 -26.69
CA LYS A 758 32.98 34.17 -27.87
C LYS A 758 34.27 33.40 -27.98
N ARG A 759 35.01 33.25 -26.86
CA ARG A 759 36.28 32.47 -26.85
C ARG A 759 36.03 30.98 -27.12
N ALA A 760 34.98 30.38 -26.54
CA ALA A 760 34.59 28.99 -26.79
C ALA A 760 34.31 28.74 -28.27
N ASN A 761 33.56 29.62 -28.93
CA ASN A 761 33.34 29.54 -30.39
C ASN A 761 34.62 29.65 -31.21
N ALA A 762 35.56 30.46 -30.76
CA ALA A 762 36.85 30.59 -31.44
C ALA A 762 37.74 29.32 -31.30
N ILE A 763 37.68 28.68 -30.13
CA ILE A 763 38.38 27.42 -29.85
C ILE A 763 37.78 26.28 -30.64
N LEU A 764 36.43 26.20 -30.74
CA LEU A 764 35.73 25.16 -31.48
C LEU A 764 36.10 25.17 -33.00
N LYS A 765 36.47 26.32 -33.53
CA LYS A 765 36.88 26.47 -34.95
C LYS A 765 38.37 26.15 -35.21
N GLN A 766 39.19 26.02 -34.18
CA GLN A 766 40.60 25.56 -34.25
C GLN A 766 40.66 24.03 -34.21
#